data_462c17b7727de3b9f67224acfe6edc36
#
_entry.id   462c17b7727de3b9f67224acfe6edc36
#
_cell.length_a   1.000
_cell.length_b   1.000
_cell.length_c   1.000
_cell.angle_alpha   90.00
_cell.angle_beta   90.00
_cell.angle_gamma   90.00
#
_symmetry.space_group_name_H-M   'P 1'
#
loop_
_entity.id
_entity.type
_entity.pdbx_description
1 polymer ?
#
loop_
_entity_poly.entity_id
_entity_poly.type
_entity_poly.pdbx_seq_one_letter_code
_entity_poly.pdbx_strand_id
1 'polypeptide(L)'
;MKTSFVPVDLHPPPRPPQRRKRDIDRVKNGDTIAGNNTRDLDEELDNFVGDYYPEVEVDDNYESSETKDYYYSEKEGEATSFNDKYEDVVVEKRLKEESAGTREGDAFSIFINNTEAWLSIAAEGDTIDDDEMPDFHTFWKGEGNVRSIREARARIMLKYMDKSADPCQDFYQYACGNWAKRNPIPKDKAGYDTFEMLRESLDSVLRELLEDPIPSKLDADDATVKAKYLFQSCMNYEILEQRMERPLIQLLDELGGWPILRPDWDPDGFDWLLLTAQLRLYSNDVLISEWVGPDIKNSNEYVIQFDQTSLGLPTRDYFLQSANAVYLEAYKDYLIKIATLLGASLHNATVHAEELIEFETQLATITSSSDERRNFSELYQRMSVGELRTLVPQVDWRRYLSIVQARPVNFSEPVVVFALQYIQNLVVLLSKTQPRTVANYLLWRFVRHRVNNLDDRFQEVKQKFYYILFGREQAPSRWKNCVTQVNSNMGMAVGSMFVKKYFDENSKNDTLSMTQEIQRSFRELLNKTSWIDDETKSLATEKVNAMSLRIGYPDFILQPHLLNERYKDVVIQPDRYFENTLNILQHLTRVEQDRLGNTVNKTLWNTAPAVVNAYYSRNKNQISQFSRTSRAGILQPPFYHRFFPRSLNYGGIGVVIGHEITHGFDDKGRLFDKDGNLHRWWKDEAIDGFHQRAQCLIDQYARYTVAEVGMQIDGINTQGENIADNGGIKQAFRAYEKWLRLNEEEDETLPGMSATGKQLFFLNFAQVWCGSMRPEATRNKLKTAVHSPGKFRVIGTLSNSKDFAQVFNCPPGSPMNPVNKCSVW
;
A
#
# COMPACT_ATOMS: atom_id res chain seq x y z
N MET A 1 -8.89 -55.78 -14.60
CA MET A 1 -10.32 -55.51 -14.26
C MET A 1 -10.58 -54.08 -14.63
N LYS A 2 -11.43 -53.84 -15.62
CA LYS A 2 -11.79 -52.50 -16.09
C LYS A 2 -12.77 -51.87 -15.07
N THR A 3 -12.48 -50.74 -14.51
CA THR A 3 -13.43 -49.91 -13.79
C THR A 3 -13.51 -48.58 -14.53
N SER A 4 -14.70 -48.35 -15.07
CA SER A 4 -15.12 -47.18 -15.83
C SER A 4 -15.23 -45.95 -14.96
N PHE A 5 -14.56 -44.86 -15.35
CA PHE A 5 -14.80 -43.52 -14.84
C PHE A 5 -16.16 -43.03 -15.35
N VAL A 6 -17.02 -42.62 -14.45
CA VAL A 6 -18.25 -41.89 -14.73
C VAL A 6 -17.89 -40.41 -14.61
N PRO A 7 -18.14 -39.54 -15.61
CA PRO A 7 -17.96 -38.11 -15.47
C PRO A 7 -19.03 -37.54 -14.54
N VAL A 8 -18.60 -36.78 -13.55
CA VAL A 8 -19.52 -36.00 -12.74
C VAL A 8 -19.93 -34.78 -13.55
N ASP A 9 -21.17 -34.76 -14.00
CA ASP A 9 -21.81 -33.60 -14.62
C ASP A 9 -21.92 -32.45 -13.62
N LEU A 10 -21.14 -31.41 -13.84
CA LEU A 10 -21.33 -30.14 -13.20
C LEU A 10 -22.57 -29.45 -13.76
N HIS A 11 -23.69 -29.60 -13.09
CA HIS A 11 -24.88 -28.82 -13.40
C HIS A 11 -24.65 -27.35 -13.05
N PRO A 12 -24.95 -26.43 -13.99
CA PRO A 12 -24.96 -25.01 -13.68
C PRO A 12 -26.12 -24.70 -12.70
N PRO A 13 -25.94 -23.66 -11.84
CA PRO A 13 -27.00 -23.27 -10.91
C PRO A 13 -28.29 -22.84 -11.64
N PRO A 14 -29.47 -23.02 -11.06
CA PRO A 14 -30.73 -22.72 -11.70
C PRO A 14 -30.89 -21.23 -12.01
N ARG A 15 -31.32 -20.90 -13.21
CA ARG A 15 -31.67 -19.54 -13.67
C ARG A 15 -32.86 -19.02 -12.86
N PRO A 16 -32.88 -17.73 -12.53
CA PRO A 16 -34.02 -17.08 -11.91
C PRO A 16 -35.26 -17.10 -12.84
N PRO A 17 -36.47 -17.14 -12.32
CA PRO A 17 -37.68 -17.29 -13.12
C PRO A 17 -37.97 -16.05 -13.97
N GLN A 18 -38.14 -16.24 -15.27
CA GLN A 18 -38.62 -15.20 -16.20
C GLN A 18 -40.01 -14.71 -15.80
N ARG A 19 -40.13 -13.40 -15.56
CA ARG A 19 -41.42 -12.73 -15.44
C ARG A 19 -42.10 -12.63 -16.81
N ARG A 20 -43.26 -13.19 -16.94
CA ARG A 20 -44.18 -13.08 -18.10
C ARG A 20 -44.61 -11.61 -18.24
N LYS A 21 -44.43 -11.05 -19.45
CA LYS A 21 -45.07 -9.80 -19.89
C LYS A 21 -46.59 -10.06 -19.94
N ARG A 22 -47.39 -9.21 -19.34
CA ARG A 22 -48.83 -9.03 -19.64
C ARG A 22 -48.99 -7.69 -20.30
N ASP A 23 -49.50 -7.68 -21.49
CA ASP A 23 -50.03 -6.52 -22.22
C ASP A 23 -51.21 -5.95 -21.47
N ILE A 24 -51.24 -4.62 -21.30
CA ILE A 24 -52.46 -3.87 -21.09
C ILE A 24 -52.34 -2.55 -21.88
N ASP A 25 -53.24 -2.40 -22.82
CA ASP A 25 -53.47 -1.18 -23.63
C ASP A 25 -54.08 -0.01 -22.84
N ARG A 26 -53.71 1.19 -23.32
CA ARG A 26 -54.39 2.47 -23.30
C ARG A 26 -55.28 2.86 -22.14
N VAL A 27 -54.98 4.03 -21.56
CA VAL A 27 -55.93 5.20 -21.59
C VAL A 27 -55.13 6.49 -21.37
N LYS A 28 -55.38 7.52 -22.20
CA LYS A 28 -54.92 8.93 -22.07
C LYS A 28 -55.71 9.62 -20.94
N ASN A 29 -55.00 10.46 -20.15
CA ASN A 29 -55.25 11.88 -19.92
C ASN A 29 -54.56 12.38 -18.65
N GLY A 30 -53.83 13.44 -18.78
CA GLY A 30 -53.47 14.60 -18.03
C GLY A 30 -53.68 14.61 -16.51
N ASP A 31 -52.57 14.93 -15.83
CA ASP A 31 -52.37 16.12 -15.05
C ASP A 31 -51.09 16.00 -14.20
N THR A 32 -50.41 17.13 -14.19
CA THR A 32 -49.19 17.42 -13.44
C THR A 32 -49.33 17.19 -11.92
N ILE A 33 -48.35 16.48 -11.31
CA ILE A 33 -47.80 16.80 -9.98
C ILE A 33 -46.47 15.96 -9.78
N ALA A 34 -45.41 16.68 -9.42
CA ALA A 34 -44.16 16.33 -8.78
C ALA A 34 -43.70 14.86 -8.81
N GLY A 35 -42.70 14.59 -9.65
CA GLY A 35 -41.97 13.34 -9.67
C GLY A 35 -40.95 13.25 -8.54
N ASN A 36 -41.02 12.20 -7.80
CA ASN A 36 -39.90 11.72 -6.95
C ASN A 36 -38.96 10.88 -7.83
N ASN A 37 -37.74 11.26 -7.84
CA ASN A 37 -36.62 10.54 -8.42
C ASN A 37 -36.42 9.17 -7.74
N THR A 38 -36.70 8.09 -8.45
CA THR A 38 -36.32 6.72 -8.08
C THR A 38 -35.46 6.09 -9.17
N ARG A 39 -34.45 6.77 -9.67
CA ARG A 39 -33.54 6.24 -10.70
C ARG A 39 -32.08 6.14 -10.31
N ASP A 40 -31.67 6.54 -9.11
CA ASP A 40 -30.25 6.61 -8.72
C ASP A 40 -29.78 5.48 -7.79
N LEU A 41 -30.60 4.45 -7.52
CA LEU A 41 -30.24 3.42 -6.54
C LEU A 41 -29.56 2.18 -7.12
N ASP A 42 -29.70 1.93 -8.41
CA ASP A 42 -29.08 0.74 -9.04
C ASP A 42 -27.64 1.01 -9.56
N GLU A 43 -27.24 2.27 -9.70
CA GLU A 43 -25.91 2.65 -10.22
C GLU A 43 -24.81 2.73 -9.15
N GLU A 44 -25.15 2.76 -7.85
CA GLU A 44 -24.15 2.87 -6.77
C GLU A 44 -23.50 1.55 -6.38
N LEU A 45 -24.00 0.41 -6.83
CA LEU A 45 -23.59 -0.91 -6.33
C LEU A 45 -22.48 -1.59 -7.16
N ASP A 46 -22.28 -1.17 -8.41
CA ASP A 46 -21.52 -1.99 -9.38
C ASP A 46 -20.01 -1.72 -9.43
N ASN A 47 -19.45 -0.88 -8.58
CA ASN A 47 -18.10 -0.41 -8.88
C ASN A 47 -17.18 -0.32 -7.67
N PHE A 48 -16.71 -1.41 -7.12
CA PHE A 48 -15.72 -1.35 -6.06
C PHE A 48 -14.68 -2.48 -6.04
N VAL A 49 -13.81 -2.51 -7.00
CA VAL A 49 -12.48 -3.14 -6.90
C VAL A 49 -11.54 -2.34 -7.80
N GLY A 50 -10.84 -1.39 -7.28
CA GLY A 50 -9.68 -0.75 -7.85
C GLY A 50 -8.53 -1.13 -6.96
N ASP A 51 -7.48 -1.57 -7.56
CA ASP A 51 -6.13 -1.69 -7.01
C ASP A 51 -6.02 -2.26 -5.59
N TYR A 52 -6.68 -3.39 -5.34
CA TYR A 52 -6.51 -4.16 -4.15
C TYR A 52 -5.57 -5.33 -4.42
N TYR A 53 -4.28 -5.06 -4.49
CA TYR A 53 -3.32 -6.05 -4.05
C TYR A 53 -3.38 -6.06 -2.53
N PRO A 54 -3.53 -7.24 -1.88
CA PRO A 54 -3.30 -7.29 -0.45
C PRO A 54 -1.89 -6.74 -0.25
N GLU A 55 -1.76 -5.72 0.59
CA GLU A 55 -0.47 -5.24 1.03
C GLU A 55 0.26 -6.40 1.72
N VAL A 56 0.90 -7.23 0.92
CA VAL A 56 2.22 -7.68 1.31
C VAL A 56 3.00 -6.38 1.32
N GLU A 57 3.57 -6.01 2.44
CA GLU A 57 4.55 -4.92 2.54
C GLU A 57 5.71 -5.23 1.59
N VAL A 58 5.47 -5.06 0.32
CA VAL A 58 6.46 -4.89 -0.71
C VAL A 58 6.19 -3.48 -1.19
N ASP A 59 6.98 -2.56 -0.65
CA ASP A 59 7.05 -1.21 -1.15
C ASP A 59 7.09 -1.26 -2.68
N ASP A 60 6.20 -0.52 -3.29
CA ASP A 60 6.16 -0.34 -4.74
C ASP A 60 7.54 0.04 -5.25
N ASN A 61 8.03 -0.85 -6.02
CA ASN A 61 8.91 -0.85 -7.16
C ASN A 61 9.66 0.40 -7.60
N TYR A 62 10.81 0.09 -8.15
CA TYR A 62 11.46 0.51 -9.38
C TYR A 62 12.68 1.41 -9.19
N GLU A 63 13.78 1.29 -9.76
CA GLU A 63 14.57 0.63 -10.79
C GLU A 63 15.99 1.12 -10.96
N SER A 64 16.65 0.40 -11.84
CA SER A 64 18.02 0.31 -12.26
C SER A 64 18.59 1.53 -12.98
N SER A 65 19.87 1.69 -12.93
CA SER A 65 20.65 2.56 -13.82
C SER A 65 21.70 1.76 -14.56
N GLU A 66 21.80 1.98 -15.85
CA GLU A 66 22.92 1.49 -16.69
C GLU A 66 24.25 2.10 -16.27
N THR A 67 25.22 1.25 -16.04
CA THR A 67 26.63 1.63 -15.90
C THR A 67 27.26 1.80 -17.28
N LYS A 68 27.77 2.98 -17.56
CA LYS A 68 28.76 3.20 -18.61
C LYS A 68 30.13 2.80 -18.11
N ASP A 69 30.75 1.90 -18.85
CA ASP A 69 32.15 1.46 -18.70
C ASP A 69 33.13 2.64 -18.64
N TYR A 70 33.95 2.64 -17.60
CA TYR A 70 35.27 3.26 -17.67
C TYR A 70 36.31 2.24 -17.18
N TYR A 71 37.13 1.81 -18.12
CA TYR A 71 38.38 1.07 -17.91
C TYR A 71 39.30 1.87 -16.96
N TYR A 72 39.82 1.25 -15.92
CA TYR A 72 41.17 1.47 -15.44
C TYR A 72 41.80 0.19 -14.86
N SER A 73 43.06 0.08 -15.19
CA SER A 73 44.00 -1.05 -15.12
C SER A 73 44.26 -1.61 -13.72
N GLU A 74 44.62 -2.89 -13.78
CA GLU A 74 45.19 -3.74 -12.74
C GLU A 74 46.33 -3.09 -11.95
N LYS A 75 46.38 -3.36 -10.65
CA LYS A 75 47.62 -3.70 -9.92
C LYS A 75 47.33 -4.70 -8.81
N GLU A 76 48.09 -5.80 -8.89
CA GLU A 76 48.19 -6.89 -7.93
C GLU A 76 48.69 -6.40 -6.55
N GLY A 77 48.25 -7.07 -5.51
CA GLY A 77 48.76 -6.89 -4.15
C GLY A 77 48.22 -7.93 -3.16
N GLU A 78 48.94 -9.06 -3.12
CA GLU A 78 49.14 -9.98 -2.03
C GLU A 78 48.03 -10.33 -1.00
N ALA A 79 47.75 -11.64 -0.96
CA ALA A 79 47.01 -12.39 0.02
C ALA A 79 47.77 -12.49 1.38
N THR A 80 47.07 -12.24 2.47
CA THR A 80 47.44 -12.83 3.78
C THR A 80 46.23 -13.46 4.40
N SER A 81 46.39 -14.76 4.60
CA SER A 81 45.49 -15.63 5.35
C SER A 81 45.43 -15.27 6.83
N PHE A 82 44.27 -15.25 7.42
CA PHE A 82 44.09 -15.51 8.86
C PHE A 82 42.96 -16.53 9.07
N ASN A 83 43.37 -17.74 9.42
CA ASN A 83 42.58 -18.71 10.17
C ASN A 83 42.59 -18.30 11.63
N ASP A 84 41.44 -18.21 12.27
CA ASP A 84 41.34 -18.59 13.67
C ASP A 84 39.90 -18.95 14.08
N LYS A 85 39.79 -20.17 14.47
CA LYS A 85 38.99 -20.91 15.46
C LYS A 85 37.93 -20.16 16.23
N TYR A 86 36.69 -20.64 16.13
CA TYR A 86 35.69 -20.49 17.19
C TYR A 86 35.55 -21.79 17.94
N GLU A 87 35.94 -21.75 19.22
CA GLU A 87 35.68 -22.78 20.21
C GLU A 87 34.26 -22.69 20.76
N ASP A 88 33.62 -23.87 20.88
CA ASP A 88 32.33 -24.09 21.54
C ASP A 88 32.39 -23.76 23.03
N VAL A 89 31.46 -22.95 23.52
CA VAL A 89 31.17 -22.84 24.95
C VAL A 89 29.75 -23.35 25.22
N VAL A 90 29.71 -24.60 25.68
CA VAL A 90 28.52 -25.22 26.28
C VAL A 90 28.35 -24.67 27.69
N VAL A 91 27.21 -24.07 28.02
CA VAL A 91 26.82 -23.80 29.40
C VAL A 91 25.58 -24.61 29.75
N GLU A 92 25.80 -25.70 30.42
CA GLU A 92 24.82 -26.43 31.22
C GLU A 92 24.42 -25.63 32.47
N LYS A 93 23.11 -25.39 32.67
CA LYS A 93 22.60 -24.99 33.98
C LYS A 93 21.44 -25.88 34.44
N ARG A 94 21.75 -26.60 35.48
CA ARG A 94 20.97 -27.55 36.26
C ARG A 94 19.58 -27.03 36.67
N LEU A 95 18.59 -27.91 36.46
CA LEU A 95 17.33 -27.95 37.19
C LEU A 95 17.55 -28.37 38.66
N LYS A 96 16.91 -27.66 39.55
CA LYS A 96 16.57 -28.18 40.86
C LYS A 96 15.07 -28.09 41.05
N GLU A 97 14.50 -29.26 41.29
CA GLU A 97 13.15 -29.50 41.77
C GLU A 97 13.00 -29.01 43.20
N GLU A 98 11.83 -28.46 43.51
CA GLU A 98 11.20 -28.69 44.84
C GLU A 98 9.66 -28.70 44.69
N SER A 99 9.11 -29.80 45.18
CA SER A 99 7.73 -30.19 45.17
C SER A 99 6.98 -29.67 46.42
N ALA A 100 5.73 -29.41 46.27
CA ALA A 100 4.60 -29.91 47.08
C ALA A 100 3.53 -28.89 47.41
N GLY A 101 2.29 -29.28 47.22
CA GLY A 101 1.18 -28.78 48.04
C GLY A 101 -0.12 -28.38 47.35
N THR A 102 -0.93 -29.41 47.15
CA THR A 102 -2.38 -29.36 46.79
C THR A 102 -3.23 -28.30 47.45
N ARG A 103 -4.20 -27.69 46.68
CA ARG A 103 -5.65 -27.71 46.99
C ARG A 103 -6.47 -27.10 45.86
N GLU A 104 -7.54 -27.84 45.52
CA GLU A 104 -8.63 -27.43 44.65
C GLU A 104 -9.44 -26.25 45.22
N GLY A 105 -9.94 -25.40 44.34
CA GLY A 105 -11.02 -24.45 44.62
C GLY A 105 -10.85 -23.12 43.88
N ASP A 106 -11.86 -22.82 43.04
CA ASP A 106 -12.13 -21.48 42.46
C ASP A 106 -11.45 -21.06 41.14
N ALA A 107 -11.94 -21.71 40.10
CA ALA A 107 -11.75 -21.23 38.73
C ALA A 107 -12.94 -20.34 38.29
N PHE A 108 -13.13 -19.15 38.85
CA PHE A 108 -14.15 -18.19 38.34
C PHE A 108 -13.91 -16.72 38.71
N SER A 109 -12.71 -16.28 39.05
CA SER A 109 -12.48 -14.84 39.37
C SER A 109 -11.12 -14.29 38.89
N ILE A 110 -10.56 -14.79 37.77
CA ILE A 110 -9.26 -14.32 37.22
C ILE A 110 -9.44 -13.55 35.91
N PHE A 111 -10.62 -13.08 35.55
CA PHE A 111 -10.84 -12.35 34.30
C PHE A 111 -11.05 -10.83 34.42
N ILE A 112 -10.88 -10.23 35.59
CA ILE A 112 -11.13 -8.77 35.81
C ILE A 112 -9.87 -7.99 36.23
N ASN A 113 -8.72 -8.58 36.52
CA ASN A 113 -7.58 -7.85 37.10
C ASN A 113 -6.28 -7.86 36.25
N ASN A 114 -6.34 -8.01 34.94
CA ASN A 114 -5.14 -7.93 34.09
C ASN A 114 -4.91 -6.58 33.39
N THR A 115 -5.68 -5.55 33.70
CA THR A 115 -5.42 -4.19 33.23
C THR A 115 -4.44 -3.40 34.11
N GLU A 116 -4.24 -3.82 35.36
CA GLU A 116 -3.26 -3.19 36.27
C GLU A 116 -1.86 -3.83 36.25
N ALA A 117 -1.72 -5.08 35.77
CA ALA A 117 -0.43 -5.78 35.75
C ALA A 117 0.49 -5.35 34.61
N TRP A 118 0.02 -4.61 33.59
CA TRP A 118 0.85 -4.04 32.52
C TRP A 118 1.48 -2.69 32.86
N LEU A 119 1.03 -2.04 33.93
CA LEU A 119 1.58 -0.79 34.45
C LEU A 119 2.76 -0.98 35.42
N SER A 120 3.02 -2.22 35.89
CA SER A 120 4.05 -2.49 36.91
C SER A 120 5.35 -3.12 36.41
N ILE A 121 5.48 -3.44 35.09
CA ILE A 121 6.71 -4.02 34.53
C ILE A 121 7.60 -2.95 33.84
N ALA A 122 7.15 -1.72 33.76
CA ALA A 122 7.94 -0.60 33.21
C ALA A 122 8.64 0.26 34.27
N ALA A 123 8.64 -0.12 35.54
CA ALA A 123 9.17 0.68 36.63
C ALA A 123 10.33 -0.01 37.34
N GLU A 124 11.47 -0.16 36.69
CA GLU A 124 12.78 -0.19 37.38
C GLU A 124 13.86 0.28 36.42
N GLY A 125 14.20 1.56 36.47
CA GLY A 125 15.34 2.15 35.78
C GLY A 125 15.20 3.67 35.58
N ASP A 126 15.74 4.42 36.49
CA ASP A 126 16.05 5.85 36.44
C ASP A 126 14.86 6.84 36.43
N THR A 127 14.69 7.47 37.60
CA THR A 127 13.83 8.64 37.85
C THR A 127 14.21 9.83 36.98
N ILE A 128 13.51 9.97 35.86
CA ILE A 128 13.34 11.24 35.15
C ILE A 128 11.83 11.53 35.23
N ASP A 129 11.45 12.72 35.70
CA ASP A 129 10.06 13.19 35.83
C ASP A 129 9.19 12.73 34.65
N ASP A 130 8.41 11.67 34.88
CA ASP A 130 7.38 11.18 33.99
C ASP A 130 6.15 12.09 34.04
N ASP A 131 6.27 13.25 33.37
CA ASP A 131 5.09 13.91 32.81
C ASP A 131 4.54 12.96 31.71
N GLU A 132 3.50 12.22 32.05
CA GLU A 132 2.79 11.31 31.13
C GLU A 132 2.59 12.02 29.78
N MET A 133 3.26 11.52 28.75
CA MET A 133 2.93 11.92 27.39
C MET A 133 1.46 11.58 27.14
N PRO A 134 0.66 12.52 26.64
CA PRO A 134 -0.70 12.17 26.26
C PRO A 134 -0.62 11.05 25.24
N ASP A 135 -1.17 9.91 25.61
CA ASP A 135 -1.28 8.75 24.73
C ASP A 135 -1.98 9.19 23.43
N PHE A 136 -1.52 8.70 22.28
CA PHE A 136 -2.19 8.92 21.00
C PHE A 136 -3.69 8.56 21.08
N HIS A 137 -4.08 7.60 21.93
CA HIS A 137 -5.46 7.27 22.22
C HIS A 137 -6.30 8.46 22.72
N THR A 138 -5.71 9.41 23.45
CA THR A 138 -6.38 10.63 23.91
C THR A 138 -6.89 11.48 22.76
N PHE A 139 -6.13 11.56 21.65
CA PHE A 139 -6.55 12.27 20.44
C PHE A 139 -7.72 11.58 19.71
N TRP A 140 -7.76 10.25 19.69
CA TRP A 140 -8.85 9.47 19.08
C TRP A 140 -10.18 9.65 19.85
N LYS A 141 -10.16 9.76 21.14
CA LYS A 141 -11.36 9.95 21.99
C LYS A 141 -11.92 11.36 21.92
N GLY A 142 -11.19 12.35 21.35
CA GLY A 142 -11.60 13.76 21.27
C GLY A 142 -11.70 14.47 22.59
N GLU A 143 -11.04 13.94 23.56
CA GLU A 143 -10.94 14.52 24.89
C GLU A 143 -9.94 15.70 24.87
N GLY A 144 -10.29 16.78 25.53
CA GLY A 144 -9.46 17.95 25.65
C GLY A 144 -10.06 19.22 25.05
N ASN A 145 -9.59 20.37 25.53
CA ASN A 145 -9.94 21.68 24.99
C ASN A 145 -8.77 22.23 24.13
N VAL A 146 -8.98 23.38 23.52
CA VAL A 146 -7.97 24.02 22.65
C VAL A 146 -6.62 24.15 23.35
N ARG A 147 -6.60 24.57 24.60
CA ARG A 147 -5.38 24.80 25.36
C ARG A 147 -4.63 23.49 25.63
N SER A 148 -5.32 22.46 26.17
CA SER A 148 -4.70 21.16 26.49
C SER A 148 -4.12 20.47 25.25
N ILE A 149 -4.82 20.54 24.11
CA ILE A 149 -4.36 19.96 22.84
C ILE A 149 -3.12 20.71 22.31
N ARG A 150 -3.11 22.04 22.36
CA ARG A 150 -1.97 22.86 21.96
C ARG A 150 -0.75 22.66 22.89
N GLU A 151 -0.96 22.56 24.20
CA GLU A 151 0.11 22.27 25.18
C GLU A 151 0.71 20.88 24.96
N ALA A 152 -0.14 19.85 24.73
CA ALA A 152 0.31 18.51 24.40
C ALA A 152 1.14 18.49 23.11
N ARG A 153 0.67 19.15 22.06
CA ARG A 153 1.43 19.23 20.78
C ARG A 153 2.76 19.97 20.97
N ALA A 154 2.78 21.06 21.69
CA ALA A 154 4.00 21.81 21.99
C ALA A 154 5.04 20.95 22.70
N ARG A 155 4.65 20.20 23.73
CA ARG A 155 5.52 19.27 24.46
C ARG A 155 6.11 18.20 23.54
N ILE A 156 5.31 17.59 22.68
CA ILE A 156 5.76 16.59 21.72
C ILE A 156 6.79 17.20 20.74
N MET A 157 6.46 18.36 20.17
CA MET A 157 7.35 19.04 19.23
C MET A 157 8.70 19.37 19.85
N LEU A 158 8.70 19.92 21.07
CA LEU A 158 9.92 20.26 21.80
C LEU A 158 10.77 19.04 22.16
N LYS A 159 10.14 17.90 22.50
CA LYS A 159 10.84 16.65 22.79
C LYS A 159 11.56 16.05 21.58
N TYR A 160 11.06 16.29 20.37
CA TYR A 160 11.67 15.79 19.13
C TYR A 160 12.78 16.67 18.59
N MET A 161 12.75 17.98 18.92
CA MET A 161 13.73 18.95 18.42
C MET A 161 15.10 18.78 19.09
N ASP A 162 16.15 18.95 18.29
CA ASP A 162 17.52 19.22 18.77
C ASP A 162 17.82 20.71 18.61
N LYS A 163 17.64 21.48 19.69
CA LYS A 163 17.85 22.93 19.69
C LYS A 163 19.32 23.34 19.59
N SER A 164 20.25 22.38 19.70
CA SER A 164 21.68 22.65 19.50
C SER A 164 22.08 22.67 18.04
N ALA A 165 21.28 22.08 17.15
CA ALA A 165 21.49 22.10 15.72
C ALA A 165 21.09 23.45 15.11
N ASP A 166 21.89 23.96 14.18
CA ASP A 166 21.57 25.17 13.40
C ASP A 166 20.53 24.80 12.30
N PRO A 167 19.32 25.40 12.30
CA PRO A 167 18.28 25.13 11.30
C PRO A 167 18.72 25.47 9.87
N CYS A 168 19.73 26.29 9.67
CA CYS A 168 20.26 26.64 8.36
C CYS A 168 21.35 25.68 7.85
N GLN A 169 21.86 24.79 8.72
CA GLN A 169 22.82 23.75 8.37
C GLN A 169 22.12 22.42 8.12
N ASP A 170 21.32 21.92 9.07
CA ASP A 170 20.53 20.69 8.94
C ASP A 170 19.17 20.86 9.65
N PHE A 171 18.15 21.22 8.91
CA PHE A 171 16.82 21.43 9.47
C PHE A 171 16.16 20.15 9.95
N TYR A 172 16.48 18.99 9.35
CA TYR A 172 15.97 17.71 9.83
C TYR A 172 16.54 17.38 11.22
N GLN A 173 17.86 17.58 11.42
CA GLN A 173 18.46 17.42 12.74
C GLN A 173 17.84 18.37 13.76
N TYR A 174 17.62 19.64 13.40
CA TYR A 174 16.96 20.62 14.26
C TYR A 174 15.55 20.18 14.67
N ALA A 175 14.73 19.71 13.75
CA ALA A 175 13.33 19.35 13.97
C ALA A 175 13.13 17.94 14.57
N CYS A 176 13.97 16.95 14.18
CA CYS A 176 13.82 15.51 14.47
C CYS A 176 14.99 14.90 15.25
N GLY A 177 16.03 15.66 15.62
CA GLY A 177 17.30 15.11 16.12
C GLY A 177 17.22 14.26 17.40
N ASN A 178 16.16 14.41 18.18
CA ASN A 178 15.89 13.59 19.35
C ASN A 178 14.76 12.54 19.12
N TRP A 179 14.17 12.50 17.93
CA TRP A 179 13.04 11.62 17.64
C TRP A 179 13.39 10.14 17.84
N ALA A 180 14.46 9.66 17.21
CA ALA A 180 14.89 8.26 17.28
C ALA A 180 15.22 7.78 18.70
N LYS A 181 15.76 8.66 19.55
CA LYS A 181 16.04 8.34 20.96
C LYS A 181 14.77 8.13 21.78
N ARG A 182 13.66 8.79 21.40
CA ARG A 182 12.37 8.70 22.08
C ARG A 182 11.48 7.60 21.53
N ASN A 183 11.66 7.28 20.26
CA ASN A 183 10.85 6.32 19.50
C ASN A 183 11.77 5.27 18.85
N PRO A 184 12.35 4.33 19.63
CA PRO A 184 13.17 3.27 19.07
C PRO A 184 12.32 2.38 18.15
N ILE A 185 12.95 1.82 17.11
CA ILE A 185 12.26 0.92 16.18
C ILE A 185 11.75 -0.32 16.93
N PRO A 186 10.44 -0.59 16.98
CA PRO A 186 9.91 -1.81 17.58
C PRO A 186 10.49 -3.06 16.92
N LYS A 187 10.58 -4.17 17.67
CA LYS A 187 11.18 -5.42 17.15
C LYS A 187 10.40 -6.02 15.98
N ASP A 188 9.09 -5.78 15.94
CA ASP A 188 8.16 -6.23 14.89
C ASP A 188 8.09 -5.29 13.68
N LYS A 189 8.99 -4.28 13.61
CA LYS A 189 9.02 -3.28 12.54
C LYS A 189 10.39 -3.24 11.83
N ALA A 190 10.36 -2.95 10.54
CA ALA A 190 11.54 -2.71 9.71
C ALA A 190 12.03 -1.25 9.80
N GLY A 191 11.11 -0.34 10.07
CA GLY A 191 11.31 1.07 10.34
C GLY A 191 10.24 1.59 11.27
N TYR A 192 10.46 2.79 11.82
CA TYR A 192 9.46 3.46 12.65
C TYR A 192 9.49 4.95 12.33
N ASP A 193 8.35 5.51 12.02
CA ASP A 193 8.15 6.91 11.69
C ASP A 193 6.78 7.39 12.17
N THR A 194 6.45 8.64 11.91
CA THR A 194 5.17 9.21 12.36
C THR A 194 3.96 8.57 11.68
N PHE A 195 4.10 8.04 10.45
CA PHE A 195 3.04 7.29 9.78
C PHE A 195 2.82 5.94 10.45
N GLU A 196 3.91 5.21 10.79
CA GLU A 196 3.82 3.94 11.51
C GLU A 196 3.21 4.11 12.91
N MET A 197 3.59 5.17 13.64
CA MET A 197 2.96 5.50 14.92
C MET A 197 1.44 5.70 14.77
N LEU A 198 1.03 6.40 13.74
CA LEU A 198 -0.39 6.65 13.47
C LEU A 198 -1.12 5.37 13.06
N ARG A 199 -0.48 4.49 12.25
CA ARG A 199 -1.04 3.17 11.89
C ARG A 199 -1.22 2.29 13.14
N GLU A 200 -0.24 2.19 14.02
CA GLU A 200 -0.37 1.41 15.26
C GLU A 200 -1.49 1.91 16.17
N SER A 201 -1.64 3.22 16.27
CA SER A 201 -2.74 3.83 17.01
C SER A 201 -4.10 3.51 16.36
N LEU A 202 -4.18 3.54 15.02
CA LEU A 202 -5.38 3.15 14.29
C LEU A 202 -5.70 1.67 14.48
N ASP A 203 -4.70 0.78 14.36
CA ASP A 203 -4.88 -0.66 14.54
C ASP A 203 -5.45 -1.00 15.92
N SER A 204 -5.01 -0.30 16.98
CA SER A 204 -5.55 -0.47 18.32
C SER A 204 -7.03 -0.07 18.41
N VAL A 205 -7.41 1.03 17.75
CA VAL A 205 -8.81 1.49 17.66
C VAL A 205 -9.68 0.51 16.85
N LEU A 206 -9.15 0.00 15.75
CA LEU A 206 -9.86 -0.98 14.92
C LEU A 206 -10.02 -2.32 15.66
N ARG A 207 -9.02 -2.71 16.46
CA ARG A 207 -9.11 -3.87 17.33
C ARG A 207 -10.27 -3.72 18.32
N GLU A 208 -10.37 -2.60 19.04
CA GLU A 208 -11.49 -2.32 19.95
C GLU A 208 -12.86 -2.46 19.25
N LEU A 209 -12.99 -1.92 18.04
CA LEU A 209 -14.22 -1.99 17.25
C LEU A 209 -14.59 -3.44 16.85
N LEU A 210 -13.58 -4.23 16.51
CA LEU A 210 -13.76 -5.63 16.09
C LEU A 210 -14.05 -6.54 17.29
N GLU A 211 -13.52 -6.22 18.47
CA GLU A 211 -13.78 -6.92 19.75
C GLU A 211 -15.09 -6.48 20.43
N ASP A 212 -15.66 -5.31 20.10
CA ASP A 212 -16.96 -4.87 20.64
C ASP A 212 -18.04 -5.96 20.41
N PRO A 213 -18.93 -6.23 21.38
CA PRO A 213 -19.98 -7.24 21.24
C PRO A 213 -20.87 -6.99 20.01
N ILE A 214 -21.32 -8.09 19.39
CA ILE A 214 -22.26 -8.04 18.26
C ILE A 214 -23.64 -7.64 18.80
N PRO A 215 -24.26 -6.53 18.32
CA PRO A 215 -25.59 -6.15 18.74
C PRO A 215 -26.63 -7.22 18.40
N SER A 216 -27.49 -7.60 19.35
CA SER A 216 -28.50 -8.65 19.20
C SER A 216 -29.53 -8.41 18.08
N LYS A 217 -29.57 -7.20 17.52
CA LYS A 217 -30.48 -6.81 16.44
C LYS A 217 -29.90 -7.08 15.03
N LEU A 218 -28.60 -7.37 14.94
CA LEU A 218 -27.93 -7.67 13.67
C LEU A 218 -27.90 -9.17 13.44
N ASP A 219 -28.12 -9.58 12.19
CA ASP A 219 -27.99 -10.96 11.76
C ASP A 219 -26.57 -11.29 11.28
N ALA A 220 -26.35 -12.55 10.96
CA ALA A 220 -25.05 -13.03 10.48
C ALA A 220 -24.67 -12.47 9.08
N ASP A 221 -25.66 -11.98 8.32
CA ASP A 221 -25.45 -11.43 6.98
C ASP A 221 -25.10 -9.93 7.00
N ASP A 222 -25.20 -9.27 8.15
CA ASP A 222 -24.72 -7.88 8.28
C ASP A 222 -23.21 -7.81 8.04
N ALA A 223 -22.79 -6.89 7.18
CA ALA A 223 -21.38 -6.74 6.77
C ALA A 223 -20.44 -6.48 7.95
N THR A 224 -20.92 -5.76 8.99
CA THR A 224 -20.10 -5.49 10.18
C THR A 224 -19.98 -6.71 11.08
N VAL A 225 -21.00 -7.58 11.09
CA VAL A 225 -20.96 -8.89 11.77
C VAL A 225 -20.00 -9.83 11.02
N LYS A 226 -20.06 -9.87 9.69
CA LYS A 226 -19.11 -10.64 8.87
C LYS A 226 -17.67 -10.23 9.15
N ALA A 227 -17.37 -8.92 9.26
CA ALA A 227 -16.04 -8.43 9.60
C ALA A 227 -15.59 -8.89 11.01
N LYS A 228 -16.47 -8.87 12.00
CA LYS A 228 -16.20 -9.37 13.35
C LYS A 228 -15.97 -10.90 13.35
N TYR A 229 -16.75 -11.66 12.61
CA TYR A 229 -16.54 -13.11 12.48
C TYR A 229 -15.21 -13.43 11.77
N LEU A 230 -14.82 -12.66 10.75
CA LEU A 230 -13.52 -12.80 10.12
C LEU A 230 -12.38 -12.56 11.14
N PHE A 231 -12.49 -11.52 11.96
CA PHE A 231 -11.53 -11.24 13.02
C PHE A 231 -11.49 -12.37 14.06
N GLN A 232 -12.64 -12.82 14.54
CA GLN A 232 -12.75 -13.92 15.50
C GLN A 232 -12.12 -15.20 14.96
N SER A 233 -12.41 -15.55 13.69
CA SER A 233 -11.82 -16.74 13.06
C SER A 233 -10.29 -16.65 12.93
N CYS A 234 -9.76 -15.44 12.65
CA CYS A 234 -8.34 -15.18 12.60
C CYS A 234 -7.66 -15.29 13.96
N MET A 235 -8.34 -14.86 15.03
CA MET A 235 -7.83 -14.90 16.41
C MET A 235 -7.95 -16.26 17.09
N ASN A 236 -8.71 -17.20 16.52
CA ASN A 236 -8.97 -18.49 17.15
C ASN A 236 -7.79 -19.46 16.98
N TYR A 237 -6.82 -19.36 17.87
CA TYR A 237 -5.63 -20.21 17.88
C TYR A 237 -5.95 -21.72 17.96
N GLU A 238 -6.87 -22.11 18.83
CA GLU A 238 -7.18 -23.53 19.04
C GLU A 238 -7.60 -24.22 17.75
N ILE A 239 -8.46 -23.58 16.98
CA ILE A 239 -8.93 -24.13 15.69
C ILE A 239 -7.81 -24.13 14.66
N LEU A 240 -6.98 -23.09 14.61
CA LEU A 240 -5.88 -23.01 13.66
C LEU A 240 -4.82 -24.08 13.94
N GLU A 241 -4.41 -24.24 15.20
CA GLU A 241 -3.49 -25.31 15.63
C GLU A 241 -4.07 -26.71 15.43
N GLN A 242 -5.38 -26.89 15.66
CA GLN A 242 -6.05 -28.16 15.42
C GLN A 242 -6.13 -28.51 13.93
N ARG A 243 -6.32 -27.51 13.07
CA ARG A 243 -6.46 -27.72 11.61
C ARG A 243 -5.12 -27.77 10.90
N MET A 244 -4.10 -27.08 11.43
CA MET A 244 -2.72 -27.05 10.90
C MET A 244 -2.70 -26.71 9.39
N GLU A 245 -1.91 -27.42 8.58
CA GLU A 245 -1.78 -27.26 7.13
C GLU A 245 -2.92 -27.86 6.29
N ARG A 246 -3.81 -28.67 6.90
CA ARG A 246 -4.82 -29.45 6.17
C ARG A 246 -5.69 -28.65 5.20
N PRO A 247 -6.18 -27.43 5.55
CA PRO A 247 -7.00 -26.65 4.60
C PRO A 247 -6.24 -26.26 3.33
N LEU A 248 -4.95 -25.93 3.46
CA LEU A 248 -4.11 -25.60 2.31
C LEU A 248 -3.79 -26.86 1.48
N ILE A 249 -3.48 -27.98 2.13
CA ILE A 249 -3.19 -29.25 1.43
C ILE A 249 -4.42 -29.68 0.61
N GLN A 250 -5.62 -29.61 1.19
CA GLN A 250 -6.85 -29.92 0.47
C GLN A 250 -7.03 -29.01 -0.77
N LEU A 251 -6.82 -27.70 -0.63
CA LEU A 251 -6.90 -26.80 -1.76
C LEU A 251 -5.84 -27.10 -2.83
N LEU A 252 -4.61 -27.44 -2.41
CA LEU A 252 -3.55 -27.83 -3.35
C LEU A 252 -3.90 -29.11 -4.11
N ASP A 253 -4.56 -30.09 -3.47
CA ASP A 253 -5.06 -31.29 -4.12
C ASP A 253 -6.16 -30.99 -5.15
N GLU A 254 -7.07 -30.06 -4.83
CA GLU A 254 -8.10 -29.57 -5.76
C GLU A 254 -7.50 -28.84 -6.98
N LEU A 255 -6.32 -28.21 -6.82
CA LEU A 255 -5.55 -27.54 -7.88
C LEU A 255 -4.64 -28.49 -8.67
N GLY A 256 -4.74 -29.80 -8.48
CA GLY A 256 -3.95 -30.81 -9.19
C GLY A 256 -2.74 -31.34 -8.44
N GLY A 257 -2.56 -30.97 -7.17
CA GLY A 257 -1.48 -31.41 -6.31
C GLY A 257 -0.18 -30.62 -6.52
N TRP A 258 0.51 -30.28 -5.44
CA TRP A 258 1.80 -29.61 -5.51
C TRP A 258 2.93 -30.65 -5.69
N PRO A 259 3.65 -30.65 -6.84
CA PRO A 259 4.61 -31.72 -7.15
C PRO A 259 5.73 -31.90 -6.13
N ILE A 260 6.15 -30.85 -5.44
CA ILE A 260 7.19 -30.91 -4.38
C ILE A 260 6.73 -31.79 -3.18
N LEU A 261 5.40 -31.86 -2.93
CA LEU A 261 4.78 -32.70 -1.92
C LEU A 261 4.46 -34.11 -2.42
N ARG A 262 4.41 -34.30 -3.76
CA ARG A 262 3.92 -35.51 -4.42
C ARG A 262 4.99 -36.09 -5.35
N PRO A 263 5.86 -37.01 -4.87
CA PRO A 263 6.91 -37.61 -5.70
C PRO A 263 6.35 -38.35 -6.94
N ASP A 264 5.14 -38.89 -6.83
CA ASP A 264 4.37 -39.61 -7.85
C ASP A 264 3.51 -38.70 -8.74
N TRP A 265 3.67 -37.37 -8.66
CA TRP A 265 2.90 -36.42 -9.48
C TRP A 265 3.15 -36.65 -10.97
N ASP A 266 2.06 -36.83 -11.72
CA ASP A 266 2.07 -37.11 -13.15
C ASP A 266 2.00 -35.83 -13.99
N PRO A 267 2.99 -35.54 -14.83
CA PRO A 267 2.99 -34.36 -15.70
C PRO A 267 2.03 -34.46 -16.90
N ASP A 268 1.59 -35.67 -17.28
CA ASP A 268 0.82 -35.89 -18.53
C ASP A 268 -0.54 -35.20 -18.56
N GLY A 269 -1.10 -34.83 -17.41
CA GLY A 269 -2.36 -34.07 -17.27
C GLY A 269 -2.18 -32.60 -16.95
N PHE A 270 -0.96 -32.11 -16.83
CA PHE A 270 -0.69 -30.76 -16.37
C PHE A 270 -0.90 -29.71 -17.48
N ASP A 271 -1.72 -28.73 -17.20
CA ASP A 271 -1.97 -27.56 -18.04
C ASP A 271 -1.67 -26.28 -17.26
N TRP A 272 -0.52 -25.66 -17.55
CA TRP A 272 -0.06 -24.45 -16.86
C TRP A 272 -1.04 -23.28 -17.02
N LEU A 273 -1.69 -23.15 -18.20
CA LEU A 273 -2.63 -22.06 -18.48
C LEU A 273 -3.91 -22.19 -17.65
N LEU A 274 -4.42 -23.41 -17.49
CA LEU A 274 -5.56 -23.71 -16.63
C LEU A 274 -5.22 -23.37 -15.18
N LEU A 275 -4.08 -23.83 -14.68
CA LEU A 275 -3.67 -23.55 -13.31
C LEU A 275 -3.48 -22.05 -13.08
N THR A 276 -2.84 -21.32 -14.00
CA THR A 276 -2.70 -19.86 -13.92
C THR A 276 -4.06 -19.16 -13.84
N ALA A 277 -5.03 -19.56 -14.67
CA ALA A 277 -6.39 -19.02 -14.62
C ALA A 277 -7.13 -19.35 -13.30
N GLN A 278 -6.93 -20.55 -12.75
CA GLN A 278 -7.51 -20.94 -11.45
C GLN A 278 -6.91 -20.12 -10.30
N LEU A 279 -5.59 -19.86 -10.32
CA LEU A 279 -4.93 -19.04 -9.32
C LEU A 279 -5.41 -17.58 -9.39
N ARG A 280 -5.66 -17.06 -10.59
CA ARG A 280 -6.22 -15.72 -10.79
C ARG A 280 -7.60 -15.56 -10.14
N LEU A 281 -8.42 -16.60 -10.10
CA LEU A 281 -9.73 -16.58 -9.41
C LEU A 281 -9.60 -16.33 -7.89
N TYR A 282 -8.43 -16.58 -7.32
CA TYR A 282 -8.09 -16.25 -5.92
C TYR A 282 -7.29 -14.94 -5.80
N SER A 283 -7.41 -14.01 -6.75
CA SER A 283 -6.65 -12.76 -6.81
C SER A 283 -5.14 -12.98 -6.75
N ASN A 284 -4.62 -14.02 -7.42
CA ASN A 284 -3.22 -14.35 -7.41
C ASN A 284 -2.67 -14.49 -8.83
N ASP A 285 -2.08 -13.41 -9.31
CA ASP A 285 -1.41 -13.38 -10.61
C ASP A 285 -0.06 -14.09 -10.53
N VAL A 286 0.16 -15.04 -11.40
CA VAL A 286 1.44 -15.73 -11.56
C VAL A 286 1.75 -15.89 -13.06
N LEU A 287 2.98 -15.63 -13.48
CA LEU A 287 3.44 -15.60 -14.87
C LEU A 287 2.82 -14.48 -15.72
N ILE A 288 1.54 -14.26 -15.65
CA ILE A 288 0.82 -13.22 -16.40
C ILE A 288 -0.05 -12.45 -15.41
N SER A 289 0.09 -11.14 -15.39
CA SER A 289 -0.84 -10.27 -14.67
C SER A 289 -2.01 -9.92 -15.57
N GLU A 290 -3.24 -10.08 -15.05
CA GLU A 290 -4.48 -9.75 -15.75
C GLU A 290 -5.41 -9.00 -14.80
N TRP A 291 -5.99 -7.91 -15.26
CA TRP A 291 -7.03 -7.20 -14.49
C TRP A 291 -8.00 -6.44 -15.41
N VAL A 292 -9.19 -6.16 -14.90
CA VAL A 292 -10.16 -5.26 -15.54
C VAL A 292 -10.07 -3.88 -14.89
N GLY A 293 -9.55 -2.92 -15.64
CA GLY A 293 -9.36 -1.54 -15.17
C GLY A 293 -9.77 -0.51 -16.23
N PRO A 294 -9.90 0.78 -15.86
CA PRO A 294 -10.12 1.84 -16.83
C PRO A 294 -9.01 1.87 -17.89
N ASP A 295 -9.39 2.01 -19.16
CA ASP A 295 -8.42 2.20 -20.23
C ASP A 295 -7.69 3.54 -20.04
N ILE A 296 -6.36 3.53 -20.01
CA ILE A 296 -5.57 4.75 -19.82
C ILE A 296 -5.71 5.78 -20.95
N LYS A 297 -6.13 5.36 -22.16
CA LYS A 297 -6.44 6.27 -23.29
C LYS A 297 -7.92 6.61 -23.42
N ASN A 298 -8.80 5.87 -22.76
CA ASN A 298 -10.23 6.16 -22.66
C ASN A 298 -10.73 5.85 -21.24
N SER A 299 -10.51 6.77 -20.32
CA SER A 299 -10.79 6.60 -18.90
C SER A 299 -12.28 6.40 -18.53
N ASN A 300 -13.19 6.38 -19.52
CA ASN A 300 -14.62 6.09 -19.34
C ASN A 300 -14.99 4.64 -19.68
N GLU A 301 -14.03 3.81 -20.15
CA GLU A 301 -14.24 2.43 -20.58
C GLU A 301 -13.37 1.49 -19.72
N TYR A 302 -13.96 0.40 -19.23
CA TYR A 302 -13.19 -0.70 -18.65
C TYR A 302 -12.68 -1.63 -19.76
N VAL A 303 -11.44 -2.06 -19.62
CA VAL A 303 -10.80 -2.99 -20.56
C VAL A 303 -10.00 -4.04 -19.80
N ILE A 304 -9.88 -5.25 -20.37
CA ILE A 304 -8.97 -6.27 -19.88
C ILE A 304 -7.54 -5.82 -20.18
N GLN A 305 -6.67 -5.87 -19.18
CA GLN A 305 -5.28 -5.45 -19.29
C GLN A 305 -4.35 -6.60 -18.93
N PHE A 306 -3.22 -6.69 -19.64
CA PHE A 306 -2.19 -7.69 -19.41
C PHE A 306 -0.83 -7.03 -19.18
N ASP A 307 -0.09 -7.57 -18.21
CA ASP A 307 1.26 -7.12 -17.90
C ASP A 307 2.16 -8.27 -17.42
N GLN A 308 3.45 -7.98 -17.21
CA GLN A 308 4.35 -8.86 -16.48
C GLN A 308 3.96 -8.94 -15.00
N THR A 309 4.32 -10.03 -14.31
CA THR A 309 4.06 -10.19 -12.88
C THR A 309 5.28 -9.83 -12.04
N SER A 310 5.03 -9.53 -10.75
CA SER A 310 6.10 -9.45 -9.75
C SER A 310 6.79 -10.80 -9.53
N LEU A 311 8.07 -10.77 -9.20
CA LEU A 311 8.86 -11.94 -8.82
C LEU A 311 8.68 -12.27 -7.30
N GLY A 312 9.32 -13.33 -6.86
CA GLY A 312 9.31 -13.74 -5.46
C GLY A 312 10.16 -12.86 -4.53
N LEU A 313 11.11 -12.11 -5.09
CA LEU A 313 11.89 -11.06 -4.43
C LEU A 313 11.53 -9.70 -5.03
N PRO A 314 11.84 -8.59 -4.35
CA PRO A 314 11.32 -7.27 -4.69
C PRO A 314 11.58 -6.80 -6.13
N THR A 315 12.77 -7.06 -6.69
CA THR A 315 13.13 -6.70 -8.06
C THR A 315 13.89 -7.82 -8.75
N ARG A 316 13.97 -7.78 -10.09
CA ARG A 316 14.77 -8.73 -10.89
C ARG A 316 16.24 -8.76 -10.48
N ASP A 317 16.79 -7.65 -9.97
CA ASP A 317 18.19 -7.54 -9.56
C ASP A 317 18.56 -8.43 -8.41
N TYR A 318 17.60 -8.81 -7.55
CA TYR A 318 17.82 -9.78 -6.49
C TYR A 318 18.17 -11.17 -7.02
N PHE A 319 17.76 -11.49 -8.25
CA PHE A 319 18.07 -12.74 -8.93
C PHE A 319 19.32 -12.62 -9.81
N LEU A 320 19.59 -11.45 -10.39
CA LEU A 320 20.59 -11.28 -11.44
C LEU A 320 21.95 -10.78 -10.94
N GLN A 321 21.99 -10.07 -9.80
CA GLN A 321 23.22 -9.50 -9.28
C GLN A 321 23.82 -10.37 -8.16
N SER A 322 25.06 -10.78 -8.31
CA SER A 322 25.78 -11.61 -7.32
C SER A 322 25.86 -10.97 -5.91
N ALA A 323 25.86 -9.65 -5.82
CA ALA A 323 25.82 -8.92 -4.55
C ALA A 323 24.54 -9.20 -3.73
N ASN A 324 23.50 -9.73 -4.34
CA ASN A 324 22.22 -10.07 -3.71
C ASN A 324 22.11 -11.58 -3.36
N ALA A 325 23.15 -12.38 -3.53
CA ALA A 325 23.11 -13.84 -3.31
C ALA A 325 22.58 -14.24 -1.91
N VAL A 326 22.86 -13.44 -0.88
CA VAL A 326 22.37 -13.70 0.49
C VAL A 326 20.85 -13.69 0.58
N TYR A 327 20.19 -12.81 -0.16
CA TYR A 327 18.73 -12.72 -0.19
C TYR A 327 18.11 -13.84 -1.00
N LEU A 328 18.76 -14.23 -2.09
CA LEU A 328 18.31 -15.35 -2.92
C LEU A 328 18.41 -16.68 -2.15
N GLU A 329 19.50 -16.90 -1.41
CA GLU A 329 19.68 -18.06 -0.56
C GLU A 329 18.64 -18.08 0.59
N ALA A 330 18.36 -16.93 1.21
CA ALA A 330 17.33 -16.81 2.23
C ALA A 330 15.92 -17.11 1.69
N TYR A 331 15.65 -16.72 0.45
CA TYR A 331 14.39 -17.01 -0.24
C TYR A 331 14.26 -18.51 -0.56
N LYS A 332 15.34 -19.15 -1.03
CA LYS A 332 15.41 -20.60 -1.24
C LYS A 332 15.16 -21.37 0.08
N ASP A 333 15.84 -20.98 1.15
CA ASP A 333 15.68 -21.57 2.49
C ASP A 333 14.25 -21.40 3.02
N TYR A 334 13.62 -20.23 2.78
CA TYR A 334 12.21 -19.99 3.11
C TYR A 334 11.30 -20.98 2.39
N LEU A 335 11.48 -21.19 1.08
CA LEU A 335 10.72 -22.15 0.28
C LEU A 335 10.89 -23.58 0.83
N ILE A 336 12.12 -24.03 1.05
CA ILE A 336 12.44 -25.38 1.56
C ILE A 336 11.72 -25.63 2.90
N LYS A 337 11.80 -24.67 3.82
CA LYS A 337 11.17 -24.78 5.13
C LYS A 337 9.64 -24.82 5.06
N ILE A 338 9.02 -24.00 4.22
CA ILE A 338 7.56 -24.03 4.00
C ILE A 338 7.14 -25.37 3.39
N ALA A 339 7.83 -25.85 2.34
CA ALA A 339 7.53 -27.11 1.71
C ALA A 339 7.64 -28.29 2.69
N THR A 340 8.68 -28.27 3.54
CA THR A 340 8.90 -29.28 4.58
C THR A 340 7.79 -29.25 5.65
N LEU A 341 7.35 -28.07 6.09
CA LEU A 341 6.20 -27.93 7.01
C LEU A 341 4.90 -28.47 6.40
N LEU A 342 4.75 -28.36 5.09
CA LEU A 342 3.59 -28.90 4.35
C LEU A 342 3.72 -30.40 4.03
N GLY A 343 4.83 -31.07 4.43
CA GLY A 343 4.98 -32.51 4.32
C GLY A 343 5.97 -33.00 3.26
N ALA A 344 6.69 -32.10 2.56
CA ALA A 344 7.75 -32.53 1.64
C ALA A 344 8.94 -33.13 2.42
N SER A 345 9.57 -34.18 1.85
CA SER A 345 10.89 -34.61 2.35
C SER A 345 11.92 -33.50 2.14
N LEU A 346 12.85 -33.32 3.05
CA LEU A 346 13.91 -32.31 2.94
C LEU A 346 14.68 -32.45 1.62
N HIS A 347 14.95 -33.65 1.17
CA HIS A 347 15.64 -33.91 -0.10
C HIS A 347 14.83 -33.39 -1.29
N ASN A 348 13.53 -33.73 -1.39
CA ASN A 348 12.70 -33.26 -2.48
C ASN A 348 12.51 -31.73 -2.43
N ALA A 349 12.31 -31.17 -1.22
CA ALA A 349 12.18 -29.74 -1.03
C ALA A 349 13.44 -29.01 -1.50
N THR A 350 14.64 -29.51 -1.22
CA THR A 350 15.91 -28.89 -1.63
C THR A 350 16.09 -28.95 -3.14
N VAL A 351 15.95 -30.13 -3.75
CA VAL A 351 16.13 -30.31 -5.21
C VAL A 351 15.17 -29.43 -6.00
N HIS A 352 13.89 -29.49 -5.65
CA HIS A 352 12.88 -28.70 -6.39
C HIS A 352 12.94 -27.20 -6.09
N ALA A 353 13.45 -26.79 -4.91
CA ALA A 353 13.71 -25.38 -4.64
C ALA A 353 14.83 -24.83 -5.53
N GLU A 354 15.89 -25.59 -5.75
CA GLU A 354 16.98 -25.19 -6.67
C GLU A 354 16.47 -25.03 -8.10
N GLU A 355 15.70 -26.01 -8.60
CA GLU A 355 15.08 -25.93 -9.94
C GLU A 355 14.13 -24.72 -10.07
N LEU A 356 13.38 -24.42 -9.00
CA LEU A 356 12.44 -23.31 -9.00
C LEU A 356 13.16 -21.96 -8.98
N ILE A 357 14.21 -21.81 -8.18
CA ILE A 357 15.03 -20.59 -8.14
C ILE A 357 15.73 -20.36 -9.49
N GLU A 358 16.24 -21.43 -10.12
CA GLU A 358 16.82 -21.36 -11.45
C GLU A 358 15.77 -20.87 -12.48
N PHE A 359 14.56 -21.44 -12.45
CA PHE A 359 13.46 -21.01 -13.32
C PHE A 359 13.07 -19.54 -13.08
N GLU A 360 12.95 -19.11 -11.82
CA GLU A 360 12.60 -17.73 -11.50
C GLU A 360 13.72 -16.75 -11.86
N THR A 361 14.99 -17.18 -11.79
CA THR A 361 16.12 -16.41 -12.29
C THR A 361 16.05 -16.22 -13.81
N GLN A 362 15.69 -17.28 -14.56
CA GLN A 362 15.45 -17.16 -15.99
C GLN A 362 14.24 -16.25 -16.29
N LEU A 363 13.18 -16.32 -15.48
CA LEU A 363 12.03 -15.41 -15.59
C LEU A 363 12.45 -13.95 -15.34
N ALA A 364 13.33 -13.71 -14.36
CA ALA A 364 13.89 -12.40 -14.08
C ALA A 364 14.65 -11.80 -15.26
N THR A 365 15.32 -12.62 -16.09
CA THR A 365 16.04 -12.13 -17.29
C THR A 365 15.10 -11.60 -18.37
N ILE A 366 13.89 -12.12 -18.47
CA ILE A 366 12.89 -11.68 -19.47
C ILE A 366 11.93 -10.61 -18.93
N THR A 367 11.98 -10.32 -17.63
CA THR A 367 11.18 -9.29 -16.98
C THR A 367 11.81 -7.92 -17.27
N SER A 368 11.02 -6.99 -17.79
CA SER A 368 11.48 -5.62 -18.03
C SER A 368 11.75 -4.90 -16.73
N SER A 369 12.76 -4.08 -16.76
CA SER A 369 13.11 -3.16 -15.70
C SER A 369 12.11 -2.01 -15.63
N SER A 370 12.05 -1.25 -14.52
CA SER A 370 11.19 -0.10 -14.40
C SER A 370 11.68 1.09 -15.21
N ASP A 371 12.98 1.20 -15.48
CA ASP A 371 13.50 2.21 -16.42
C ASP A 371 12.94 1.97 -17.81
N GLU A 372 12.98 0.71 -18.29
CA GLU A 372 12.38 0.30 -19.56
C GLU A 372 10.86 0.54 -19.59
N ARG A 373 10.21 0.63 -18.42
CA ARG A 373 8.75 0.77 -18.29
C ARG A 373 8.26 2.19 -17.97
N ARG A 374 9.13 3.19 -18.00
CA ARG A 374 8.75 4.58 -17.66
C ARG A 374 7.78 5.21 -18.65
N ASN A 375 7.91 4.89 -19.93
CA ASN A 375 7.07 5.45 -20.97
C ASN A 375 5.81 4.61 -21.22
N PHE A 376 4.79 4.81 -20.39
CA PHE A 376 3.50 4.13 -20.53
C PHE A 376 2.87 4.28 -21.93
N SER A 377 3.17 5.36 -22.65
CA SER A 377 2.63 5.59 -23.99
C SER A 377 3.20 4.61 -25.00
N GLU A 378 4.46 4.22 -24.86
CA GLU A 378 5.12 3.24 -25.71
C GLU A 378 4.73 1.80 -25.36
N LEU A 379 4.52 1.53 -24.08
CA LEU A 379 4.11 0.21 -23.60
C LEU A 379 2.67 -0.14 -23.96
N TYR A 380 1.79 0.85 -24.07
CA TYR A 380 0.38 0.65 -24.32
C TYR A 380 0.09 0.11 -25.72
N GLN A 381 -0.40 -1.13 -25.80
CA GLN A 381 -0.82 -1.78 -27.03
C GLN A 381 -2.25 -2.31 -26.90
N ARG A 382 -3.22 -1.58 -27.46
CA ARG A 382 -4.62 -2.02 -27.52
C ARG A 382 -4.84 -2.86 -28.77
N MET A 383 -5.41 -4.04 -28.61
CA MET A 383 -5.70 -5.00 -29.68
C MET A 383 -6.90 -5.87 -29.33
N SER A 384 -7.37 -6.67 -30.25
CA SER A 384 -8.37 -7.71 -29.97
C SER A 384 -7.70 -9.00 -29.46
N VAL A 385 -8.45 -9.84 -28.76
CA VAL A 385 -8.02 -11.19 -28.38
C VAL A 385 -7.58 -12.02 -29.62
N GLY A 386 -8.20 -11.79 -30.77
CA GLY A 386 -7.81 -12.42 -32.04
C GLY A 386 -6.43 -12.00 -32.54
N GLU A 387 -6.11 -10.71 -32.43
CA GLU A 387 -4.78 -10.17 -32.78
C GLU A 387 -3.73 -10.65 -31.79
N LEU A 388 -4.04 -10.63 -30.47
CA LEU A 388 -3.14 -11.16 -29.44
C LEU A 388 -2.84 -12.65 -29.66
N ARG A 389 -3.83 -13.44 -30.03
CA ARG A 389 -3.63 -14.85 -30.44
C ARG A 389 -2.68 -15.00 -31.65
N THR A 390 -2.74 -14.07 -32.60
CA THR A 390 -1.83 -14.09 -33.75
C THR A 390 -0.38 -13.78 -33.35
N LEU A 391 -0.19 -12.87 -32.39
CA LEU A 391 1.11 -12.46 -31.86
C LEU A 391 1.73 -13.49 -30.90
N VAL A 392 0.89 -14.22 -30.16
CA VAL A 392 1.28 -15.25 -29.19
C VAL A 392 0.36 -16.48 -29.36
N PRO A 393 0.54 -17.28 -30.42
CA PRO A 393 -0.36 -18.41 -30.74
C PRO A 393 -0.22 -19.60 -29.79
N GLN A 394 0.81 -19.64 -28.96
CA GLN A 394 1.07 -20.68 -27.98
C GLN A 394 0.10 -20.64 -26.78
N VAL A 395 -0.61 -19.52 -26.58
CA VAL A 395 -1.55 -19.32 -25.47
C VAL A 395 -2.97 -19.34 -26.01
N ASP A 396 -3.82 -20.17 -25.44
CA ASP A 396 -5.26 -20.11 -25.69
C ASP A 396 -5.91 -19.01 -24.84
N TRP A 397 -5.71 -17.75 -25.28
CA TRP A 397 -6.23 -16.54 -24.64
C TRP A 397 -7.73 -16.57 -24.39
N ARG A 398 -8.46 -17.13 -25.35
CA ARG A 398 -9.93 -17.24 -25.23
C ARG A 398 -10.32 -18.16 -24.09
N ARG A 399 -9.66 -19.33 -23.97
CA ARG A 399 -9.88 -20.27 -22.87
C ARG A 399 -9.52 -19.65 -21.51
N TYR A 400 -8.33 -19.04 -21.43
CA TYR A 400 -7.88 -18.35 -20.21
C TYR A 400 -8.90 -17.33 -19.75
N LEU A 401 -9.25 -16.36 -20.61
CA LEU A 401 -10.19 -15.30 -20.29
C LEU A 401 -11.60 -15.83 -20.01
N SER A 402 -12.05 -16.89 -20.70
CA SER A 402 -13.37 -17.46 -20.42
C SER A 402 -13.48 -18.08 -19.01
N ILE A 403 -12.36 -18.60 -18.48
CA ILE A 403 -12.29 -19.09 -17.10
C ILE A 403 -12.30 -17.91 -16.11
N VAL A 404 -11.41 -16.92 -16.30
CA VAL A 404 -11.27 -15.79 -15.40
C VAL A 404 -12.54 -14.94 -15.36
N GLN A 405 -13.13 -14.66 -16.55
CA GLN A 405 -14.36 -13.87 -16.68
C GLN A 405 -15.64 -14.65 -16.34
N ALA A 406 -15.55 -15.97 -16.11
CA ALA A 406 -16.69 -16.86 -15.92
C ALA A 406 -17.77 -16.72 -17.03
N ARG A 407 -17.38 -16.32 -18.25
CA ARG A 407 -18.23 -16.17 -19.42
C ARG A 407 -17.48 -16.50 -20.72
N PRO A 408 -18.16 -16.89 -21.79
CA PRO A 408 -17.52 -17.02 -23.10
C PRO A 408 -16.95 -15.68 -23.58
N VAL A 409 -15.68 -15.68 -24.02
CA VAL A 409 -15.00 -14.51 -24.59
C VAL A 409 -14.89 -14.62 -26.10
N ASN A 410 -15.13 -13.52 -26.84
CA ASN A 410 -15.04 -13.45 -28.27
C ASN A 410 -13.65 -13.02 -28.74
N PHE A 411 -13.24 -13.40 -29.94
CA PHE A 411 -11.97 -12.94 -30.51
C PHE A 411 -11.94 -11.43 -30.79
N SER A 412 -13.08 -10.77 -30.87
CA SER A 412 -13.21 -9.32 -31.04
C SER A 412 -13.11 -8.54 -29.73
N GLU A 413 -13.05 -9.22 -28.57
CA GLU A 413 -12.93 -8.56 -27.25
C GLU A 413 -11.67 -7.70 -27.22
N PRO A 414 -11.75 -6.40 -26.86
CA PRO A 414 -10.58 -5.55 -26.75
C PRO A 414 -9.76 -5.89 -25.50
N VAL A 415 -8.45 -5.86 -25.64
CA VAL A 415 -7.49 -6.00 -24.54
C VAL A 415 -6.39 -4.96 -24.69
N VAL A 416 -5.74 -4.60 -23.58
CA VAL A 416 -4.52 -3.78 -23.56
C VAL A 416 -3.37 -4.63 -23.06
N VAL A 417 -2.25 -4.61 -23.74
CA VAL A 417 -1.05 -5.36 -23.37
C VAL A 417 0.10 -4.39 -23.15
N PHE A 418 0.65 -4.36 -21.93
CA PHE A 418 1.78 -3.49 -21.57
C PHE A 418 3.14 -4.18 -21.68
N ALA A 419 3.17 -5.52 -21.69
CA ALA A 419 4.39 -6.31 -21.70
C ALA A 419 4.36 -7.42 -22.75
N LEU A 420 4.06 -7.08 -24.01
CA LEU A 420 3.95 -8.07 -25.11
C LEU A 420 5.24 -8.88 -25.28
N GLN A 421 6.41 -8.22 -25.27
CA GLN A 421 7.70 -8.89 -25.43
C GLN A 421 7.99 -9.88 -24.29
N TYR A 422 7.65 -9.50 -23.06
CA TYR A 422 7.74 -10.40 -21.90
C TYR A 422 6.88 -11.66 -22.13
N ILE A 423 5.63 -11.50 -22.54
CA ILE A 423 4.70 -12.62 -22.80
C ILE A 423 5.26 -13.54 -23.91
N GLN A 424 5.80 -12.98 -24.99
CA GLN A 424 6.43 -13.74 -26.06
C GLN A 424 7.67 -14.53 -25.57
N ASN A 425 8.50 -13.92 -24.75
CA ASN A 425 9.66 -14.58 -24.15
C ASN A 425 9.23 -15.64 -23.12
N LEU A 426 8.17 -15.38 -22.35
CA LEU A 426 7.61 -16.28 -21.35
C LEU A 426 7.19 -17.62 -21.99
N VAL A 427 6.45 -17.61 -23.09
CA VAL A 427 6.02 -18.86 -23.74
C VAL A 427 7.19 -19.67 -24.29
N VAL A 428 8.27 -19.00 -24.72
CA VAL A 428 9.53 -19.66 -25.12
C VAL A 428 10.22 -20.29 -23.91
N LEU A 429 10.26 -19.59 -22.76
CA LEU A 429 10.82 -20.12 -21.51
C LEU A 429 10.03 -21.34 -21.05
N LEU A 430 8.70 -21.25 -21.00
CA LEU A 430 7.82 -22.34 -20.58
C LEU A 430 7.98 -23.58 -21.45
N SER A 431 8.17 -23.41 -22.79
CA SER A 431 8.36 -24.55 -23.71
C SER A 431 9.65 -25.32 -23.46
N LYS A 432 10.62 -24.72 -22.78
CA LYS A 432 11.92 -25.34 -22.45
C LYS A 432 11.99 -25.84 -21.01
N THR A 433 11.03 -25.49 -20.19
CA THR A 433 10.99 -25.82 -18.75
C THR A 433 10.20 -27.10 -18.52
N GLN A 434 10.67 -27.95 -17.62
CA GLN A 434 9.95 -29.17 -17.25
C GLN A 434 8.58 -28.81 -16.65
N PRO A 435 7.49 -29.52 -17.01
CA PRO A 435 6.15 -29.28 -16.48
C PRO A 435 6.10 -29.27 -14.94
N ARG A 436 6.87 -30.15 -14.29
CA ARG A 436 6.97 -30.23 -12.82
C ARG A 436 7.53 -28.93 -12.22
N THR A 437 8.53 -28.33 -12.83
CA THR A 437 9.13 -27.08 -12.34
C THR A 437 8.16 -25.92 -12.51
N VAL A 438 7.42 -25.86 -13.65
CA VAL A 438 6.39 -24.84 -13.86
C VAL A 438 5.24 -24.98 -12.85
N ALA A 439 4.76 -26.20 -12.61
CA ALA A 439 3.73 -26.46 -11.61
C ALA A 439 4.20 -26.10 -10.19
N ASN A 440 5.44 -26.46 -9.85
CA ASN A 440 6.05 -26.10 -8.56
C ASN A 440 6.13 -24.58 -8.39
N TYR A 441 6.52 -23.83 -9.43
CA TYR A 441 6.59 -22.37 -9.37
C TYR A 441 5.21 -21.74 -9.20
N LEU A 442 4.23 -22.11 -10.00
CA LEU A 442 2.86 -21.58 -9.91
C LEU A 442 2.29 -21.77 -8.52
N LEU A 443 2.40 -22.99 -7.97
CA LEU A 443 1.87 -23.30 -6.64
C LEU A 443 2.68 -22.69 -5.53
N TRP A 444 4.02 -22.56 -5.66
CA TRP A 444 4.83 -21.84 -4.68
C TRP A 444 4.40 -20.38 -4.54
N ARG A 445 4.23 -19.68 -5.66
CA ARG A 445 3.79 -18.28 -5.64
C ARG A 445 2.41 -18.12 -4.99
N PHE A 446 1.55 -19.12 -5.07
CA PHE A 446 0.27 -19.18 -4.38
C PHE A 446 0.43 -19.53 -2.90
N VAL A 447 1.15 -20.61 -2.58
CA VAL A 447 1.37 -21.12 -1.23
C VAL A 447 1.96 -20.04 -0.31
N ARG A 448 2.97 -19.31 -0.75
CA ARG A 448 3.64 -18.27 0.05
C ARG A 448 2.68 -17.20 0.60
N HIS A 449 1.58 -16.94 -0.09
CA HIS A 449 0.52 -16.03 0.37
C HIS A 449 -0.47 -16.72 1.29
N ARG A 450 -0.80 -17.99 1.01
CA ARG A 450 -1.83 -18.75 1.76
C ARG A 450 -1.34 -19.23 3.12
N VAL A 451 -0.06 -19.49 3.29
CA VAL A 451 0.51 -19.89 4.59
C VAL A 451 0.34 -18.82 5.69
N ASN A 452 0.12 -17.57 5.32
CA ASN A 452 -0.21 -16.50 6.25
C ASN A 452 -1.57 -16.69 6.95
N ASN A 453 -2.44 -17.54 6.39
CA ASN A 453 -3.77 -17.83 6.92
C ASN A 453 -3.81 -19.13 7.75
N LEU A 454 -2.64 -19.71 8.03
CA LEU A 454 -2.46 -20.93 8.85
C LEU A 454 -1.93 -20.57 10.26
N ASP A 455 -1.43 -21.59 10.96
CA ASP A 455 -0.88 -21.46 12.30
C ASP A 455 0.51 -20.76 12.36
N ASP A 456 0.99 -20.50 13.56
CA ASP A 456 2.17 -19.67 13.79
C ASP A 456 3.51 -20.32 13.37
N ARG A 457 3.57 -21.64 13.14
CA ARG A 457 4.77 -22.31 12.59
C ARG A 457 5.22 -21.68 11.27
N PHE A 458 4.25 -21.32 10.43
CA PHE A 458 4.51 -20.68 9.13
C PHE A 458 4.97 -19.22 9.30
N GLN A 459 4.43 -18.51 10.30
CA GLN A 459 4.84 -17.14 10.60
C GLN A 459 6.28 -17.08 11.12
N GLU A 460 6.72 -18.06 11.92
CA GLU A 460 8.10 -18.15 12.39
C GLU A 460 9.10 -18.34 11.24
N VAL A 461 8.76 -19.20 10.28
CA VAL A 461 9.61 -19.40 9.09
C VAL A 461 9.67 -18.14 8.23
N LYS A 462 8.53 -17.48 8.00
CA LYS A 462 8.46 -16.21 7.29
C LYS A 462 9.28 -15.13 8.01
N GLN A 463 9.22 -15.08 9.33
CA GLN A 463 9.95 -14.09 10.13
C GLN A 463 11.47 -14.20 9.96
N LYS A 464 12.03 -15.42 9.87
CA LYS A 464 13.46 -15.61 9.60
C LYS A 464 13.88 -15.03 8.25
N PHE A 465 13.07 -15.23 7.22
CA PHE A 465 13.28 -14.63 5.90
C PHE A 465 13.19 -13.10 5.96
N TYR A 466 12.19 -12.54 6.66
CA TYR A 466 11.99 -11.10 6.79
C TYR A 466 13.06 -10.40 7.64
N TYR A 467 13.69 -11.14 8.56
CA TYR A 467 14.88 -10.65 9.27
C TYR A 467 16.03 -10.36 8.29
N ILE A 468 16.29 -11.27 7.38
CA ILE A 468 17.37 -11.08 6.38
C ILE A 468 17.03 -9.97 5.39
N LEU A 469 15.78 -9.91 4.93
CA LEU A 469 15.37 -8.98 3.89
C LEU A 469 15.17 -7.54 4.42
N PHE A 470 14.63 -7.38 5.63
CA PHE A 470 14.20 -6.09 6.18
C PHE A 470 14.77 -5.77 7.58
N GLY A 471 15.56 -6.64 8.17
CA GLY A 471 16.08 -6.47 9.54
C GLY A 471 15.03 -6.62 10.64
N ARG A 472 13.80 -7.03 10.34
CA ARG A 472 12.72 -7.18 11.31
C ARG A 472 13.02 -8.32 12.29
N GLU A 473 13.15 -8.01 13.59
CA GLU A 473 13.60 -8.94 14.61
C GLU A 473 12.52 -9.91 15.11
N GLN A 474 11.26 -9.50 15.06
CA GLN A 474 10.14 -10.28 15.60
C GLN A 474 8.92 -10.19 14.66
N ALA A 475 8.13 -11.24 14.57
CA ALA A 475 6.86 -11.21 13.88
C ALA A 475 5.87 -10.27 14.62
N PRO A 476 5.00 -9.55 13.90
CA PRO A 476 3.91 -8.81 14.51
C PRO A 476 3.01 -9.75 15.32
N SER A 477 2.45 -9.24 16.42
CA SER A 477 1.47 -10.00 17.19
C SER A 477 0.27 -10.38 16.33
N ARG A 478 -0.35 -11.53 16.61
CA ARG A 478 -1.45 -12.05 15.78
C ARG A 478 -2.60 -11.06 15.63
N TRP A 479 -2.99 -10.36 16.70
CA TRP A 479 -4.07 -9.39 16.61
C TRP A 479 -3.78 -8.26 15.61
N LYS A 480 -2.52 -7.79 15.49
CA LYS A 480 -2.11 -6.79 14.48
C LYS A 480 -2.30 -7.35 13.07
N ASN A 481 -1.84 -8.58 12.84
CA ASN A 481 -2.07 -9.26 11.56
C ASN A 481 -3.57 -9.41 11.27
N CYS A 482 -4.37 -9.84 12.25
CA CYS A 482 -5.81 -10.04 12.07
C CYS A 482 -6.55 -8.72 11.79
N VAL A 483 -6.24 -7.64 12.51
CA VAL A 483 -6.79 -6.31 12.23
C VAL A 483 -6.46 -5.88 10.80
N THR A 484 -5.18 -5.98 10.41
CA THR A 484 -4.73 -5.66 9.05
C THR A 484 -5.48 -6.47 8.01
N GLN A 485 -5.57 -7.80 8.18
CA GLN A 485 -6.29 -8.68 7.24
C GLN A 485 -7.78 -8.35 7.13
N VAL A 486 -8.45 -8.06 8.25
CA VAL A 486 -9.88 -7.69 8.22
C VAL A 486 -10.09 -6.33 7.59
N ASN A 487 -9.26 -5.34 7.92
CA ASN A 487 -9.35 -4.01 7.32
C ASN A 487 -9.04 -4.04 5.83
N SER A 488 -8.09 -4.88 5.42
CA SER A 488 -7.76 -5.11 4.01
C SER A 488 -8.91 -5.77 3.25
N ASN A 489 -9.49 -6.84 3.77
CA ASN A 489 -10.46 -7.67 3.06
C ASN A 489 -11.92 -7.18 3.20
N MET A 490 -12.26 -6.51 4.30
CA MET A 490 -13.60 -5.98 4.58
C MET A 490 -13.57 -4.50 5.00
N GLY A 491 -12.68 -3.72 4.39
CA GLY A 491 -12.38 -2.37 4.83
C GLY A 491 -13.54 -1.39 4.81
N MET A 492 -14.57 -1.58 3.96
CA MET A 492 -15.77 -0.73 3.99
C MET A 492 -16.67 -1.05 5.19
N ALA A 493 -16.74 -2.30 5.61
CA ALA A 493 -17.46 -2.69 6.83
C ALA A 493 -16.74 -2.20 8.09
N VAL A 494 -15.40 -2.38 8.15
CA VAL A 494 -14.57 -1.84 9.22
C VAL A 494 -14.65 -0.32 9.24
N GLY A 495 -14.55 0.33 8.08
CA GLY A 495 -14.68 1.76 7.91
C GLY A 495 -16.04 2.30 8.37
N SER A 496 -17.14 1.56 8.14
CA SER A 496 -18.47 1.92 8.64
C SER A 496 -18.50 1.96 10.17
N MET A 497 -17.98 0.93 10.84
CA MET A 497 -17.89 0.89 12.31
C MET A 497 -17.04 2.06 12.84
N PHE A 498 -15.88 2.25 12.22
CA PHE A 498 -14.94 3.31 12.57
C PHE A 498 -15.54 4.70 12.42
N VAL A 499 -16.15 5.00 11.27
CA VAL A 499 -16.78 6.29 11.00
C VAL A 499 -17.94 6.56 11.94
N LYS A 500 -18.81 5.60 12.19
CA LYS A 500 -19.96 5.77 13.12
C LYS A 500 -19.53 6.14 14.54
N LYS A 501 -18.40 5.63 15.02
CA LYS A 501 -17.94 5.84 16.41
C LYS A 501 -17.06 7.09 16.54
N TYR A 502 -16.25 7.41 15.54
CA TYR A 502 -15.17 8.39 15.64
C TYR A 502 -15.27 9.58 14.67
N PHE A 503 -16.37 9.74 13.93
CA PHE A 503 -16.51 10.78 12.91
C PHE A 503 -16.82 12.18 13.43
N ASP A 504 -16.14 13.24 12.89
CA ASP A 504 -16.44 14.67 13.13
C ASP A 504 -16.59 15.44 11.80
N GLU A 505 -17.82 15.79 11.43
CA GLU A 505 -18.14 16.50 10.18
C GLU A 505 -17.46 17.86 10.05
N ASN A 506 -17.19 18.55 11.15
CA ASN A 506 -16.55 19.85 11.11
C ASN A 506 -15.12 19.75 10.56
N SER A 507 -14.38 18.73 10.96
CA SER A 507 -13.02 18.50 10.47
C SER A 507 -12.97 18.19 8.96
N LYS A 508 -14.00 17.51 8.43
CA LYS A 508 -14.15 17.32 6.97
C LYS A 508 -14.32 18.64 6.24
N ASN A 509 -15.28 19.43 6.68
CA ASN A 509 -15.60 20.69 6.03
C ASN A 509 -14.41 21.66 6.08
N ASP A 510 -13.70 21.68 7.21
CA ASP A 510 -12.48 22.45 7.39
C ASP A 510 -11.37 21.98 6.43
N THR A 511 -11.12 20.69 6.35
CA THR A 511 -10.09 20.14 5.44
C THR A 511 -10.48 20.35 3.97
N LEU A 512 -11.76 20.21 3.62
CA LEU A 512 -12.23 20.48 2.25
C LEU A 512 -12.01 21.96 1.88
N SER A 513 -12.34 22.88 2.78
CA SER A 513 -12.08 24.32 2.59
C SER A 513 -10.58 24.58 2.39
N MET A 514 -9.73 24.02 3.25
CA MET A 514 -8.27 24.12 3.13
C MET A 514 -7.76 23.54 1.79
N THR A 515 -8.30 22.40 1.35
CA THR A 515 -7.95 21.78 0.06
C THR A 515 -8.28 22.70 -1.11
N GLN A 516 -9.46 23.35 -1.08
CA GLN A 516 -9.85 24.31 -2.11
C GLN A 516 -8.93 25.53 -2.15
N GLU A 517 -8.48 26.02 -0.99
CA GLU A 517 -7.54 27.15 -0.93
C GLU A 517 -6.16 26.76 -1.47
N ILE A 518 -5.68 25.53 -1.18
CA ILE A 518 -4.41 25.02 -1.70
C ILE A 518 -4.50 24.82 -3.23
N GLN A 519 -5.61 24.25 -3.72
CA GLN A 519 -5.88 24.12 -5.16
C GLN A 519 -5.92 25.50 -5.86
N ARG A 520 -6.53 26.50 -5.22
CA ARG A 520 -6.52 27.88 -5.71
C ARG A 520 -5.12 28.47 -5.75
N SER A 521 -4.32 28.21 -4.73
CA SER A 521 -2.92 28.63 -4.67
C SER A 521 -2.07 28.02 -5.78
N PHE A 522 -2.32 26.74 -6.13
CA PHE A 522 -1.64 26.10 -7.27
C PHE A 522 -2.00 26.75 -8.61
N ARG A 523 -3.28 27.08 -8.85
CA ARG A 523 -3.68 27.83 -10.05
C ARG A 523 -2.98 29.21 -10.16
N GLU A 524 -2.84 29.90 -9.04
CA GLU A 524 -2.11 31.17 -9.00
C GLU A 524 -0.62 31.00 -9.31
N LEU A 525 0.00 29.88 -8.88
CA LEU A 525 1.37 29.52 -9.22
C LEU A 525 1.50 29.21 -10.72
N LEU A 526 0.62 28.38 -11.27
CA LEU A 526 0.57 28.08 -12.70
C LEU A 526 0.50 29.37 -13.56
N ASN A 527 -0.40 30.29 -13.21
CA ASN A 527 -0.56 31.53 -13.93
C ASN A 527 0.70 32.42 -13.90
N LYS A 528 1.50 32.34 -12.85
CA LYS A 528 2.77 33.07 -12.72
C LYS A 528 3.95 32.38 -13.37
N THR A 529 3.81 31.12 -13.77
CA THR A 529 4.87 30.33 -14.38
C THR A 529 5.18 30.87 -15.78
N SER A 530 6.45 31.23 -16.05
CA SER A 530 6.88 31.86 -17.28
C SER A 530 7.40 30.90 -18.35
N TRP A 531 7.70 29.64 -17.99
CA TRP A 531 8.30 28.66 -18.88
C TRP A 531 7.27 27.80 -19.62
N ILE A 532 5.98 27.95 -19.32
CA ILE A 532 4.87 27.27 -19.98
C ILE A 532 4.19 28.28 -20.90
N ASP A 533 3.89 27.90 -22.14
CA ASP A 533 3.09 28.68 -23.07
C ASP A 533 1.66 28.87 -22.59
N ASP A 534 0.96 29.89 -23.10
CA ASP A 534 -0.36 30.26 -22.60
C ASP A 534 -1.45 29.23 -22.90
N GLU A 535 -1.34 28.45 -23.98
CA GLU A 535 -2.32 27.41 -24.33
C GLU A 535 -2.17 26.22 -23.36
N THR A 536 -0.94 25.70 -23.17
CA THR A 536 -0.66 24.64 -22.19
C THR A 536 -1.06 25.08 -20.77
N LYS A 537 -0.83 26.36 -20.43
CA LYS A 537 -1.23 26.93 -19.14
C LYS A 537 -2.77 26.96 -18.96
N SER A 538 -3.52 27.26 -20.00
CA SER A 538 -4.98 27.22 -20.00
C SER A 538 -5.49 25.80 -19.74
N LEU A 539 -4.98 24.82 -20.49
CA LEU A 539 -5.33 23.40 -20.33
C LEU A 539 -4.93 22.86 -18.95
N ALA A 540 -3.76 23.25 -18.42
CA ALA A 540 -3.34 22.91 -17.07
C ALA A 540 -4.29 23.49 -16.02
N THR A 541 -4.76 24.72 -16.21
CA THR A 541 -5.75 25.36 -15.33
C THR A 541 -7.10 24.64 -15.39
N GLU A 542 -7.53 24.20 -16.56
CA GLU A 542 -8.74 23.38 -16.73
C GLU A 542 -8.59 22.05 -15.97
N LYS A 543 -7.44 21.39 -16.08
CA LYS A 543 -7.17 20.13 -15.35
C LYS A 543 -7.24 20.32 -13.85
N VAL A 544 -6.64 21.39 -13.29
CA VAL A 544 -6.76 21.71 -11.86
C VAL A 544 -8.22 21.94 -11.45
N ASN A 545 -8.99 22.64 -12.27
CA ASN A 545 -10.41 22.92 -11.97
C ASN A 545 -11.28 21.66 -12.03
N ALA A 546 -10.93 20.71 -12.92
CA ALA A 546 -11.62 19.44 -13.08
C ALA A 546 -11.21 18.39 -12.04
N MET A 547 -10.16 18.64 -11.22
CA MET A 547 -9.75 17.70 -10.18
C MET A 547 -10.89 17.42 -9.21
N SER A 548 -11.27 16.17 -9.09
CA SER A 548 -12.27 15.72 -8.13
C SER A 548 -11.63 15.57 -6.75
N LEU A 549 -12.25 16.14 -5.73
CA LEU A 549 -11.79 16.08 -4.35
C LEU A 549 -12.64 15.07 -3.57
N ARG A 550 -12.05 13.94 -3.20
CA ARG A 550 -12.67 12.88 -2.39
C ARG A 550 -12.06 12.88 -1.00
N ILE A 551 -12.71 13.60 -0.08
CA ILE A 551 -12.23 13.74 1.31
C ILE A 551 -13.21 13.00 2.21
N GLY A 552 -12.72 11.97 2.94
CA GLY A 552 -13.50 11.29 3.95
C GLY A 552 -13.90 9.85 3.62
N TYR A 553 -15.17 9.55 3.45
CA TYR A 553 -15.70 8.22 3.19
C TYR A 553 -16.85 8.27 2.19
N PRO A 554 -17.16 7.18 1.49
CA PRO A 554 -18.36 7.09 0.66
C PRO A 554 -19.62 7.02 1.53
N ASP A 555 -20.65 7.77 1.17
CA ASP A 555 -21.85 7.89 2.01
C ASP A 555 -22.62 6.56 2.18
N PHE A 556 -22.48 5.63 1.21
CA PHE A 556 -23.12 4.32 1.26
C PHE A 556 -22.71 3.47 2.47
N ILE A 557 -21.50 3.64 3.02
CA ILE A 557 -21.05 2.83 4.18
C ILE A 557 -21.87 3.11 5.45
N LEU A 558 -22.55 4.25 5.50
CA LEU A 558 -23.47 4.57 6.59
C LEU A 558 -24.89 4.04 6.38
N GLN A 559 -25.18 3.51 5.19
CA GLN A 559 -26.45 2.92 4.81
C GLN A 559 -26.36 1.40 4.90
N PRO A 560 -26.91 0.75 5.94
CA PRO A 560 -26.69 -0.68 6.18
C PRO A 560 -27.09 -1.57 5.00
N HIS A 561 -28.17 -1.24 4.30
CA HIS A 561 -28.65 -2.03 3.15
C HIS A 561 -27.66 -2.02 1.97
N LEU A 562 -27.04 -0.88 1.65
CA LEU A 562 -26.05 -0.76 0.60
C LEU A 562 -24.72 -1.43 0.99
N LEU A 563 -24.34 -1.29 2.27
CA LEU A 563 -23.14 -1.93 2.77
C LEU A 563 -23.29 -3.47 2.78
N ASN A 564 -24.45 -3.97 3.19
CA ASN A 564 -24.74 -5.42 3.21
C ASN A 564 -24.83 -5.99 1.80
N GLU A 565 -25.44 -5.27 0.85
CA GLU A 565 -25.49 -5.66 -0.57
C GLU A 565 -24.10 -5.88 -1.15
N ARG A 566 -23.15 -5.02 -0.79
CA ARG A 566 -21.75 -5.15 -1.25
C ARG A 566 -21.09 -6.48 -0.83
N TYR A 567 -21.43 -7.00 0.33
CA TYR A 567 -20.84 -8.22 0.90
C TYR A 567 -21.82 -9.39 0.92
N LYS A 568 -22.93 -9.32 0.18
CA LYS A 568 -23.99 -10.35 0.20
C LYS A 568 -23.48 -11.74 -0.17
N ASP A 569 -22.60 -11.82 -1.18
CA ASP A 569 -22.05 -13.06 -1.69
C ASP A 569 -20.82 -13.56 -0.91
N VAL A 570 -20.35 -12.82 0.08
CA VAL A 570 -19.23 -13.21 0.93
C VAL A 570 -19.73 -14.06 2.10
N VAL A 571 -19.36 -15.33 2.12
CA VAL A 571 -19.69 -16.26 3.21
C VAL A 571 -18.55 -16.25 4.24
N ILE A 572 -18.86 -15.85 5.49
CA ILE A 572 -17.92 -15.83 6.61
C ILE A 572 -18.44 -16.72 7.73
N GLN A 573 -17.58 -17.63 8.21
CA GLN A 573 -17.85 -18.51 9.34
C GLN A 573 -16.84 -18.26 10.46
N PRO A 574 -17.25 -18.21 11.73
CA PRO A 574 -16.36 -17.79 12.83
C PRO A 574 -15.24 -18.79 13.16
N ASP A 575 -15.24 -19.98 12.57
CA ASP A 575 -14.27 -21.08 12.79
C ASP A 575 -13.51 -21.50 11.51
N ARG A 576 -13.66 -20.77 10.40
CA ARG A 576 -13.15 -21.15 9.06
C ARG A 576 -12.26 -20.07 8.44
N TYR A 577 -11.25 -19.60 9.17
CA TYR A 577 -10.43 -18.45 8.74
C TYR A 577 -9.82 -18.63 7.34
N PHE A 578 -9.26 -19.80 7.04
CA PHE A 578 -8.65 -20.07 5.74
C PHE A 578 -9.66 -19.95 4.60
N GLU A 579 -10.81 -20.62 4.71
CA GLU A 579 -11.87 -20.58 3.71
C GLU A 579 -12.54 -19.20 3.61
N ASN A 580 -12.71 -18.51 4.73
CA ASN A 580 -13.20 -17.12 4.73
C ASN A 580 -12.35 -16.21 3.86
N THR A 581 -11.03 -16.34 3.98
CA THR A 581 -10.08 -15.56 3.17
C THR A 581 -10.22 -15.91 1.68
N LEU A 582 -10.34 -17.19 1.33
CA LEU A 582 -10.55 -17.62 -0.06
C LEU A 582 -11.86 -17.07 -0.64
N ASN A 583 -12.96 -17.14 0.12
CA ASN A 583 -14.27 -16.62 -0.30
C ASN A 583 -14.19 -15.12 -0.63
N ILE A 584 -13.49 -14.35 0.21
CA ILE A 584 -13.30 -12.92 -0.03
C ILE A 584 -12.48 -12.68 -1.31
N LEU A 585 -11.37 -13.37 -1.50
CA LEU A 585 -10.53 -13.21 -2.68
C LEU A 585 -11.29 -13.56 -3.98
N GLN A 586 -12.07 -14.62 -3.98
CA GLN A 586 -12.92 -14.96 -5.12
C GLN A 586 -14.00 -13.91 -5.37
N HIS A 587 -14.60 -13.36 -4.30
CA HIS A 587 -15.57 -12.27 -4.41
C HIS A 587 -14.94 -11.03 -5.03
N LEU A 588 -13.75 -10.62 -4.55
CA LEU A 588 -13.03 -9.46 -5.06
C LEU A 588 -12.70 -9.61 -6.55
N THR A 589 -12.18 -10.77 -6.96
CA THR A 589 -11.92 -11.04 -8.38
C THR A 589 -13.19 -10.96 -9.20
N ARG A 590 -14.31 -11.56 -8.75
CA ARG A 590 -15.58 -11.49 -9.46
C ARG A 590 -16.06 -10.06 -9.64
N VAL A 591 -16.08 -9.28 -8.57
CA VAL A 591 -16.49 -7.86 -8.61
C VAL A 591 -15.58 -7.04 -9.53
N GLU A 592 -14.31 -7.35 -9.62
CA GLU A 592 -13.40 -6.71 -10.57
C GLU A 592 -13.76 -7.08 -12.02
N GLN A 593 -13.93 -8.36 -12.30
CA GLN A 593 -14.23 -8.86 -13.64
C GLN A 593 -15.63 -8.42 -14.15
N ASP A 594 -16.62 -8.31 -13.27
CA ASP A 594 -17.98 -7.87 -13.59
C ASP A 594 -18.07 -6.39 -14.02
N ARG A 595 -17.00 -5.62 -13.87
CA ARG A 595 -16.93 -4.23 -14.39
C ARG A 595 -16.90 -4.16 -15.91
N LEU A 596 -16.38 -5.18 -16.55
CA LEU A 596 -16.22 -5.20 -18.00
C LEU A 596 -17.56 -5.00 -18.70
N GLY A 597 -17.62 -4.06 -19.64
CA GLY A 597 -18.84 -3.68 -20.33
C GLY A 597 -19.65 -2.55 -19.67
N ASN A 598 -19.28 -2.16 -18.44
CA ASN A 598 -19.89 -1.00 -17.78
C ASN A 598 -19.10 0.29 -18.07
N THR A 599 -19.75 1.44 -17.91
CA THR A 599 -19.07 2.75 -17.97
C THR A 599 -18.32 2.99 -16.66
N VAL A 600 -17.10 3.54 -16.73
CA VAL A 600 -16.32 3.85 -15.55
C VAL A 600 -16.97 4.92 -14.69
N ASN A 601 -17.37 4.53 -13.50
CA ASN A 601 -17.86 5.48 -12.51
C ASN A 601 -16.70 6.12 -11.75
N LYS A 602 -16.33 7.36 -12.12
CA LYS A 602 -15.24 8.11 -11.49
C LYS A 602 -15.57 8.58 -10.07
N THR A 603 -16.82 8.43 -9.62
CA THR A 603 -17.23 8.87 -8.27
C THR A 603 -16.84 7.87 -7.19
N LEU A 604 -16.39 6.70 -7.59
CA LEU A 604 -16.10 5.59 -6.68
C LEU A 604 -14.76 5.74 -5.96
N TRP A 605 -14.78 5.22 -4.74
CA TRP A 605 -13.64 5.19 -3.85
C TRP A 605 -12.82 3.91 -4.08
N ASN A 606 -11.50 4.06 -4.25
CA ASN A 606 -10.62 2.91 -4.50
C ASN A 606 -10.09 2.24 -3.23
N THR A 607 -10.22 2.88 -2.05
CA THR A 607 -9.66 2.36 -0.79
C THR A 607 -10.61 2.54 0.39
N ALA A 608 -10.37 1.77 1.45
CA ALA A 608 -11.18 1.76 2.66
C ALA A 608 -10.97 3.02 3.54
N PRO A 609 -11.99 3.44 4.33
CA PRO A 609 -11.89 4.65 5.16
C PRO A 609 -10.88 4.59 6.29
N ALA A 610 -10.54 3.40 6.79
CA ALA A 610 -9.63 3.20 7.90
C ALA A 610 -8.20 2.87 7.43
N VAL A 611 -7.62 3.75 6.58
CA VAL A 611 -6.23 3.64 6.05
C VAL A 611 -5.51 4.97 6.24
N VAL A 612 -4.23 4.94 6.64
CA VAL A 612 -3.38 6.13 6.79
C VAL A 612 -2.64 6.38 5.49
N ASN A 613 -3.29 7.02 4.54
CA ASN A 613 -2.70 7.41 3.25
C ASN A 613 -3.48 8.53 2.55
N ALA A 614 -2.86 9.16 1.54
CA ALA A 614 -3.47 10.02 0.54
C ALA A 614 -2.87 9.66 -0.82
N TYR A 615 -3.64 9.80 -1.92
CA TYR A 615 -3.11 9.56 -3.26
C TYR A 615 -3.87 10.34 -4.33
N TYR A 616 -3.20 10.58 -5.45
CA TYR A 616 -3.77 11.12 -6.66
C TYR A 616 -3.98 10.03 -7.73
N SER A 617 -5.22 9.85 -8.17
CA SER A 617 -5.54 8.95 -9.29
C SER A 617 -5.44 9.68 -10.63
N ARG A 618 -4.47 9.29 -11.46
CA ARG A 618 -4.23 9.89 -12.78
C ARG A 618 -5.40 9.66 -13.72
N ASN A 619 -5.95 8.44 -13.75
CA ASN A 619 -7.05 8.03 -14.64
C ASN A 619 -8.39 8.67 -14.27
N LYS A 620 -8.55 9.14 -13.04
CA LYS A 620 -9.78 9.83 -12.59
C LYS A 620 -9.60 11.33 -12.45
N ASN A 621 -8.38 11.85 -12.57
CA ASN A 621 -8.02 13.21 -12.19
C ASN A 621 -8.57 13.55 -10.80
N GLN A 622 -8.30 12.69 -9.83
CA GLN A 622 -8.95 12.69 -8.53
C GLN A 622 -7.93 12.61 -7.41
N ILE A 623 -8.08 13.49 -6.44
CA ILE A 623 -7.38 13.39 -5.16
C ILE A 623 -8.29 12.64 -4.21
N SER A 624 -7.81 11.48 -3.76
CA SER A 624 -8.47 10.71 -2.72
C SER A 624 -7.66 10.84 -1.44
N GLN A 625 -8.21 11.54 -0.49
CA GLN A 625 -7.64 11.70 0.82
C GLN A 625 -8.55 10.98 1.84
N PHE A 626 -8.02 9.90 2.42
CA PHE A 626 -8.77 9.14 3.40
C PHE A 626 -8.82 9.91 4.70
N SER A 627 -9.90 10.61 4.88
CA SER A 627 -10.40 11.02 6.16
C SER A 627 -11.64 11.88 6.05
N ARG A 628 -12.66 11.51 6.80
CA ARG A 628 -13.81 12.35 7.08
C ARG A 628 -13.94 12.65 8.56
N THR A 629 -12.85 12.60 9.32
CA THR A 629 -12.90 13.06 10.71
C THR A 629 -11.56 13.45 11.27
N SER A 630 -11.59 14.33 12.25
CA SER A 630 -10.48 14.60 13.17
C SER A 630 -9.94 13.35 13.89
N ARG A 631 -10.43 12.15 13.55
CA ARG A 631 -10.07 10.89 14.18
C ARG A 631 -9.92 9.71 13.24
N ALA A 632 -9.95 9.89 11.90
CA ALA A 632 -9.83 8.83 10.92
C ALA A 632 -8.51 8.94 10.16
N GLY A 633 -7.74 7.87 10.09
CA GLY A 633 -6.54 7.73 9.28
C GLY A 633 -5.55 8.91 9.43
N ILE A 634 -5.19 9.56 8.33
CA ILE A 634 -4.17 10.62 8.30
C ILE A 634 -4.62 11.99 8.89
N LEU A 635 -5.94 12.25 9.10
CA LEU A 635 -6.38 13.50 9.76
C LEU A 635 -6.30 13.42 11.29
N GLN A 636 -5.13 13.03 11.78
CA GLN A 636 -4.76 12.97 13.19
C GLN A 636 -3.42 13.68 13.41
N PRO A 637 -3.09 14.08 14.63
CA PRO A 637 -1.73 14.52 14.89
C PRO A 637 -0.68 13.47 14.45
N PRO A 638 0.45 13.90 13.85
CA PRO A 638 0.88 15.29 13.68
C PRO A 638 0.32 16.02 12.44
N PHE A 639 -0.47 15.37 11.60
CA PHE A 639 -0.90 15.90 10.31
C PHE A 639 -1.98 16.98 10.45
N TYR A 640 -2.97 16.72 11.31
CA TYR A 640 -4.13 17.59 11.46
C TYR A 640 -4.76 17.47 12.87
N HIS A 641 -5.26 18.57 13.38
CA HIS A 641 -6.25 18.61 14.45
C HIS A 641 -7.00 19.93 14.41
N ARG A 642 -8.35 19.92 14.63
CA ARG A 642 -9.19 21.11 14.56
C ARG A 642 -8.79 22.23 15.54
N PHE A 643 -8.13 21.88 16.67
CA PHE A 643 -7.67 22.82 17.69
C PHE A 643 -6.20 23.24 17.53
N PHE A 644 -5.50 22.69 16.54
CA PHE A 644 -4.15 23.16 16.22
C PHE A 644 -4.20 24.58 15.65
N PRO A 645 -3.15 25.40 15.84
CA PRO A 645 -2.92 26.56 14.98
C PRO A 645 -2.99 26.17 13.52
N ARG A 646 -3.48 27.04 12.65
CA ARG A 646 -3.58 26.78 11.21
C ARG A 646 -2.23 26.46 10.57
N SER A 647 -1.18 27.11 11.06
CA SER A 647 0.20 26.85 10.66
C SER A 647 0.56 25.37 10.73
N LEU A 648 0.17 24.65 11.79
CA LEU A 648 0.41 23.21 11.92
C LEU A 648 -0.42 22.39 10.93
N ASN A 649 -1.69 22.73 10.73
CA ASN A 649 -2.56 22.03 9.80
C ASN A 649 -2.10 22.22 8.34
N TYR A 650 -1.72 23.44 7.94
CA TYR A 650 -1.16 23.69 6.62
C TYR A 650 0.23 23.10 6.44
N GLY A 651 1.08 23.10 7.47
CA GLY A 651 2.41 22.49 7.47
C GLY A 651 2.39 20.95 7.55
N GLY A 652 1.31 20.37 8.05
CA GLY A 652 1.06 18.93 8.09
C GLY A 652 0.25 18.46 6.88
N ILE A 653 -1.05 18.26 7.09
CA ILE A 653 -1.95 17.74 6.04
C ILE A 653 -2.02 18.66 4.81
N GLY A 654 -1.87 19.97 4.99
CA GLY A 654 -1.90 20.91 3.87
C GLY A 654 -0.80 20.68 2.86
N VAL A 655 0.44 20.36 3.30
CA VAL A 655 1.54 20.01 2.40
C VAL A 655 1.28 18.70 1.69
N VAL A 656 0.71 17.69 2.37
CA VAL A 656 0.31 16.42 1.74
C VAL A 656 -0.74 16.67 0.65
N ILE A 657 -1.74 17.50 0.91
CA ILE A 657 -2.74 17.89 -0.11
C ILE A 657 -2.09 18.55 -1.32
N GLY A 658 -1.18 19.49 -1.09
CA GLY A 658 -0.43 20.16 -2.16
C GLY A 658 0.46 19.20 -2.95
N HIS A 659 1.03 18.19 -2.28
CA HIS A 659 1.78 17.09 -2.88
C HIS A 659 0.87 16.30 -3.85
N GLU A 660 -0.32 15.89 -3.41
CA GLU A 660 -1.28 15.17 -4.26
C GLU A 660 -1.79 16.01 -5.46
N ILE A 661 -2.01 17.31 -5.26
CA ILE A 661 -2.34 18.21 -6.38
C ILE A 661 -1.21 18.23 -7.40
N THR A 662 0.04 18.26 -6.92
CA THR A 662 1.22 18.31 -7.78
C THR A 662 1.43 17.03 -8.57
N HIS A 663 0.99 15.86 -8.06
CA HIS A 663 1.01 14.61 -8.81
C HIS A 663 0.19 14.65 -10.10
N GLY A 664 -0.76 15.53 -10.23
CA GLY A 664 -1.42 15.82 -11.51
C GLY A 664 -0.48 16.39 -12.57
N PHE A 665 0.70 16.89 -12.18
CA PHE A 665 1.65 17.63 -12.99
C PHE A 665 3.11 17.22 -12.77
N ASP A 666 3.34 16.04 -12.18
CA ASP A 666 4.66 15.40 -12.07
C ASP A 666 5.10 14.79 -13.42
N ASP A 667 6.19 14.05 -13.45
CA ASP A 667 6.73 13.41 -14.66
C ASP A 667 5.73 12.48 -15.35
N LYS A 668 4.90 11.77 -14.60
CA LYS A 668 3.87 10.83 -15.08
C LYS A 668 2.49 11.48 -15.21
N GLY A 669 2.07 12.27 -14.20
CA GLY A 669 0.75 12.89 -14.16
C GLY A 669 0.50 13.91 -15.26
N ARG A 670 1.54 14.66 -15.70
CA ARG A 670 1.46 15.58 -16.83
C ARG A 670 1.07 14.92 -18.15
N LEU A 671 1.21 13.60 -18.26
CA LEU A 671 0.85 12.84 -19.46
C LEU A 671 -0.67 12.63 -19.60
N PHE A 672 -1.42 12.83 -18.53
CA PHE A 672 -2.88 12.66 -18.50
C PHE A 672 -3.60 14.00 -18.54
N ASP A 673 -4.67 14.08 -19.30
CA ASP A 673 -5.51 15.28 -19.43
C ASP A 673 -6.44 15.48 -18.21
N LYS A 674 -7.34 16.47 -18.31
CA LYS A 674 -8.35 16.78 -17.29
C LYS A 674 -9.37 15.65 -17.06
N ASP A 675 -9.59 14.82 -18.06
CA ASP A 675 -10.53 13.71 -18.04
C ASP A 675 -9.86 12.38 -17.61
N GLY A 676 -8.53 12.40 -17.40
CA GLY A 676 -7.73 11.24 -16.99
C GLY A 676 -7.32 10.35 -18.17
N ASN A 677 -7.30 10.88 -19.38
CA ASN A 677 -6.86 10.17 -20.59
C ASN A 677 -5.39 10.45 -20.87
N LEU A 678 -4.64 9.39 -21.15
CA LEU A 678 -3.24 9.48 -21.57
C LEU A 678 -3.15 9.95 -23.01
N HIS A 679 -2.73 11.18 -23.23
CA HIS A 679 -2.39 11.71 -24.56
C HIS A 679 -1.52 12.95 -24.46
N ARG A 680 -0.87 13.33 -25.57
CA ARG A 680 -0.02 14.51 -25.61
C ARG A 680 -0.89 15.78 -25.73
N TRP A 681 -0.93 16.58 -24.66
CA TRP A 681 -1.67 17.83 -24.58
C TRP A 681 -0.81 19.05 -24.27
N TRP A 682 0.50 18.84 -24.00
CA TRP A 682 1.50 19.89 -23.81
C TRP A 682 2.22 20.17 -25.13
N LYS A 683 2.60 21.43 -25.35
CA LYS A 683 3.49 21.81 -26.45
C LYS A 683 4.94 21.42 -26.15
N ASP A 684 5.78 21.33 -27.21
CA ASP A 684 7.16 20.88 -27.09
C ASP A 684 7.98 21.79 -26.17
N GLU A 685 7.80 23.13 -26.28
CA GLU A 685 8.51 24.08 -25.44
C GLU A 685 8.20 23.90 -23.96
N ALA A 686 6.94 23.55 -23.63
CA ALA A 686 6.53 23.28 -22.25
C ALA A 686 7.11 21.93 -21.76
N ILE A 687 7.17 20.92 -22.63
CA ILE A 687 7.79 19.64 -22.31
C ILE A 687 9.28 19.81 -22.03
N ASP A 688 10.02 20.51 -22.90
CA ASP A 688 11.44 20.80 -22.73
C ASP A 688 11.70 21.60 -21.47
N GLY A 689 10.86 22.63 -21.25
CA GLY A 689 10.92 23.47 -20.04
C GLY A 689 10.70 22.66 -18.74
N PHE A 690 9.81 21.66 -18.78
CA PHE A 690 9.61 20.71 -17.67
C PHE A 690 10.84 19.83 -17.45
N HIS A 691 11.35 19.19 -18.50
CA HIS A 691 12.50 18.28 -18.40
C HIS A 691 13.74 18.98 -17.87
N GLN A 692 14.02 20.20 -18.34
CA GLN A 692 15.15 21.00 -17.83
C GLN A 692 15.06 21.26 -16.32
N ARG A 693 13.83 21.47 -15.79
CA ARG A 693 13.59 21.73 -14.37
C ARG A 693 13.56 20.46 -13.54
N ALA A 694 12.98 19.40 -14.06
CA ALA A 694 13.00 18.08 -13.45
C ALA A 694 14.44 17.58 -13.30
N GLN A 695 15.29 17.77 -14.34
CA GLN A 695 16.73 17.41 -14.29
C GLN A 695 17.45 18.06 -13.10
N CYS A 696 17.14 19.32 -12.77
CA CYS A 696 17.71 19.99 -11.60
C CYS A 696 17.43 19.22 -10.30
N LEU A 697 16.19 18.72 -10.12
CA LEU A 697 15.82 17.92 -8.95
C LEU A 697 16.46 16.53 -9.00
N ILE A 698 16.48 15.88 -10.16
CA ILE A 698 17.17 14.59 -10.33
C ILE A 698 18.62 14.71 -9.88
N ASP A 699 19.35 15.70 -10.40
CA ASP A 699 20.77 15.94 -10.07
C ASP A 699 20.97 16.31 -8.59
N GLN A 700 20.02 17.05 -7.99
CA GLN A 700 20.08 17.42 -6.58
C GLN A 700 19.94 16.19 -5.69
N TYR A 701 18.90 15.39 -5.89
CA TYR A 701 18.61 14.25 -5.01
C TYR A 701 19.60 13.10 -5.21
N ALA A 702 20.13 12.89 -6.42
CA ALA A 702 21.18 11.91 -6.68
C ALA A 702 22.49 12.19 -5.93
N ARG A 703 22.73 13.41 -5.44
CA ARG A 703 23.90 13.76 -4.62
C ARG A 703 23.75 13.40 -3.15
N TYR A 704 22.54 13.13 -2.69
CA TYR A 704 22.30 12.76 -1.30
C TYR A 704 22.72 11.33 -1.04
N THR A 705 23.58 11.13 -0.04
CA THR A 705 24.02 9.80 0.42
C THR A 705 23.37 9.48 1.75
N VAL A 706 22.76 8.31 1.84
CA VAL A 706 22.24 7.75 3.09
C VAL A 706 23.38 7.12 3.84
N ALA A 707 23.92 7.85 4.83
CA ALA A 707 25.18 7.51 5.51
C ALA A 707 25.16 6.13 6.18
N GLU A 708 24.01 5.73 6.71
CA GLU A 708 23.83 4.47 7.43
C GLU A 708 24.10 3.22 6.58
N VAL A 709 23.94 3.35 5.26
CA VAL A 709 24.15 2.26 4.30
C VAL A 709 25.16 2.57 3.22
N GLY A 710 25.66 3.82 3.16
CA GLY A 710 26.63 4.29 2.18
C GLY A 710 26.11 4.37 0.75
N MET A 711 24.78 4.38 0.54
CA MET A 711 24.14 4.41 -0.78
C MET A 711 23.58 5.78 -1.12
N GLN A 712 23.62 6.13 -2.39
CA GLN A 712 22.97 7.34 -2.91
C GLN A 712 21.51 7.11 -3.22
N ILE A 713 20.72 8.20 -3.25
CA ILE A 713 19.32 8.19 -3.69
C ILE A 713 19.29 8.13 -5.21
N ASP A 714 18.40 7.33 -5.75
CA ASP A 714 18.09 7.36 -7.18
C ASP A 714 17.22 8.58 -7.50
N GLY A 715 17.85 9.64 -7.99
CA GLY A 715 17.15 10.90 -8.30
C GLY A 715 16.16 10.76 -9.45
N ILE A 716 16.40 9.80 -10.35
CA ILE A 716 15.52 9.57 -11.50
C ILE A 716 14.24 8.87 -11.02
N ASN A 717 14.35 7.80 -10.20
CA ASN A 717 13.19 7.08 -9.69
C ASN A 717 12.36 7.92 -8.72
N THR A 718 13.02 8.76 -7.95
CA THR A 718 12.33 9.59 -6.96
C THR A 718 11.86 10.94 -7.51
N GLN A 719 12.06 11.26 -8.81
CA GLN A 719 11.76 12.59 -9.35
C GLN A 719 10.30 13.00 -9.20
N GLY A 720 9.34 12.13 -9.45
CA GLY A 720 7.91 12.43 -9.35
C GLY A 720 7.52 12.87 -7.94
N GLU A 721 7.96 12.10 -6.95
CA GLU A 721 7.74 12.40 -5.54
C GLU A 721 8.47 13.68 -5.08
N ASN A 722 9.70 13.86 -5.56
CA ASN A 722 10.47 15.07 -5.25
C ASN A 722 9.85 16.33 -5.88
N ILE A 723 9.30 16.23 -7.09
CA ILE A 723 8.52 17.31 -7.72
C ILE A 723 7.26 17.61 -6.90
N ALA A 724 6.55 16.57 -6.45
CA ALA A 724 5.34 16.69 -5.68
C ALA A 724 5.58 17.34 -4.31
N ASP A 725 6.65 16.98 -3.60
CA ASP A 725 7.06 17.61 -2.33
C ASP A 725 7.40 19.10 -2.51
N ASN A 726 8.23 19.41 -3.52
CA ASN A 726 8.66 20.80 -3.79
C ASN A 726 7.50 21.69 -4.22
N GLY A 727 6.52 21.14 -4.97
CA GLY A 727 5.30 21.86 -5.35
C GLY A 727 4.34 22.02 -4.19
N GLY A 728 4.13 20.93 -3.43
CA GLY A 728 3.17 20.85 -2.34
C GLY A 728 3.44 21.89 -1.23
N ILE A 729 4.70 22.02 -0.82
CA ILE A 729 5.05 22.98 0.24
C ILE A 729 4.81 24.43 -0.19
N LYS A 730 5.10 24.79 -1.45
CA LYS A 730 4.85 26.15 -1.96
C LYS A 730 3.36 26.48 -1.99
N GLN A 731 2.53 25.53 -2.43
CA GLN A 731 1.08 25.70 -2.49
C GLN A 731 0.48 25.88 -1.10
N ALA A 732 0.87 24.99 -0.17
CA ALA A 732 0.36 24.99 1.20
C ALA A 732 0.79 26.25 1.96
N PHE A 733 2.06 26.66 1.85
CA PHE A 733 2.56 27.86 2.52
C PHE A 733 1.89 29.12 1.98
N ARG A 734 1.74 29.24 0.66
CA ARG A 734 1.04 30.35 0.04
C ARG A 734 -0.45 30.42 0.45
N ALA A 735 -1.13 29.28 0.56
CA ALA A 735 -2.50 29.22 1.05
C ALA A 735 -2.57 29.64 2.51
N TYR A 736 -1.63 29.19 3.34
CA TYR A 736 -1.51 29.59 4.75
C TYR A 736 -1.27 31.10 4.89
N GLU A 737 -0.33 31.69 4.14
CA GLU A 737 -0.08 33.13 4.18
C GLU A 737 -1.31 33.95 3.76
N LYS A 738 -2.08 33.46 2.80
CA LYS A 738 -3.34 34.10 2.39
C LYS A 738 -4.37 34.04 3.50
N TRP A 739 -4.52 32.87 4.13
CA TRP A 739 -5.39 32.70 5.28
C TRP A 739 -4.97 33.62 6.42
N LEU A 740 -3.68 33.68 6.74
CA LEU A 740 -3.14 34.51 7.83
C LEU A 740 -3.45 36.01 7.62
N ARG A 741 -3.36 36.52 6.39
CA ARG A 741 -3.72 37.90 6.06
C ARG A 741 -5.21 38.24 6.23
N LEU A 742 -6.08 37.24 6.12
CA LEU A 742 -7.52 37.40 6.27
C LEU A 742 -8.02 37.15 7.70
N ASN A 743 -7.17 36.64 8.58
CA ASN A 743 -7.49 36.23 9.94
C ASN A 743 -6.38 36.69 10.93
N GLU A 744 -5.99 37.96 10.86
CA GLU A 744 -4.86 38.52 11.64
C GLU A 744 -5.06 38.42 13.17
N GLU A 745 -6.29 38.29 13.66
CA GLU A 745 -6.61 38.17 15.10
C GLU A 745 -6.52 36.74 15.62
N GLU A 746 -6.33 35.72 14.75
CA GLU A 746 -6.25 34.34 15.18
C GLU A 746 -4.92 34.01 15.88
N ASP A 747 -5.00 33.30 16.99
CA ASP A 747 -3.83 32.85 17.74
C ASP A 747 -3.12 31.68 17.06
N GLU A 748 -1.98 31.97 16.48
CA GLU A 748 -1.09 30.99 15.82
C GLU A 748 0.06 30.52 16.73
N THR A 749 -0.05 30.66 18.03
CA THR A 749 1.00 30.26 18.99
C THR A 749 0.77 28.86 19.56
N LEU A 750 1.85 28.24 20.01
CA LEU A 750 1.82 27.04 20.85
C LEU A 750 2.39 27.37 22.24
N PRO A 751 1.68 26.98 23.32
CA PRO A 751 2.15 27.24 24.68
C PRO A 751 3.57 26.68 24.93
N GLY A 752 4.46 27.50 25.48
CA GLY A 752 5.83 27.10 25.78
C GLY A 752 6.80 27.04 24.56
N MET A 753 6.35 27.46 23.38
CA MET A 753 7.19 27.62 22.19
C MET A 753 7.27 29.08 21.77
N SER A 754 8.48 29.57 21.51
CA SER A 754 8.71 30.94 21.01
C SER A 754 8.68 31.04 19.47
N ALA A 755 8.29 29.99 18.77
CA ALA A 755 8.22 29.95 17.32
C ALA A 755 7.01 30.73 16.80
N THR A 756 7.21 31.49 15.72
CA THR A 756 6.13 32.17 14.99
C THR A 756 5.28 31.14 14.23
N GLY A 757 4.04 31.49 13.86
CA GLY A 757 3.18 30.61 13.06
C GLY A 757 3.87 30.15 11.77
N LYS A 758 4.62 31.01 11.07
CA LYS A 758 5.38 30.61 9.86
C LYS A 758 6.50 29.61 10.19
N GLN A 759 7.16 29.75 11.34
CA GLN A 759 8.17 28.76 11.78
C GLN A 759 7.52 27.45 12.19
N LEU A 760 6.36 27.49 12.84
CA LEU A 760 5.56 26.30 13.20
C LEU A 760 5.12 25.51 11.97
N PHE A 761 4.78 26.20 10.86
CA PHE A 761 4.46 25.55 9.59
C PHE A 761 5.60 24.64 9.13
N PHE A 762 6.81 25.18 9.02
CA PHE A 762 7.97 24.39 8.56
C PHE A 762 8.43 23.35 9.57
N LEU A 763 8.33 23.63 10.86
CA LEU A 763 8.62 22.66 11.92
C LEU A 763 7.67 21.48 11.86
N ASN A 764 6.36 21.71 11.69
CA ASN A 764 5.41 20.64 11.60
C ASN A 764 5.61 19.81 10.33
N PHE A 765 5.88 20.46 9.18
CA PHE A 765 6.26 19.77 7.96
C PHE A 765 7.45 18.82 8.20
N ALA A 766 8.53 19.30 8.81
CA ALA A 766 9.69 18.45 9.06
C ALA A 766 9.35 17.29 10.02
N GLN A 767 8.59 17.56 11.09
CA GLN A 767 8.25 16.54 12.08
C GLN A 767 7.29 15.45 11.59
N VAL A 768 6.53 15.72 10.54
CA VAL A 768 5.75 14.68 9.84
C VAL A 768 6.67 13.61 9.24
N TRP A 769 7.89 13.95 8.87
CA TRP A 769 8.87 13.04 8.26
C TRP A 769 9.93 12.50 9.23
N CYS A 770 9.80 12.75 10.55
CA CYS A 770 10.69 12.13 11.53
C CYS A 770 10.52 10.60 11.52
N GLY A 771 11.64 9.90 11.48
CA GLY A 771 11.62 8.44 11.49
C GLY A 771 13.01 7.83 11.50
N SER A 772 13.06 6.52 11.72
CA SER A 772 14.26 5.68 11.69
C SER A 772 13.96 4.39 10.95
N MET A 773 14.95 3.81 10.29
CA MET A 773 14.80 2.57 9.54
C MET A 773 16.01 1.66 9.77
N ARG A 774 15.78 0.34 9.79
CA ARG A 774 16.86 -0.63 9.90
C ARG A 774 17.70 -0.63 8.63
N PRO A 775 19.02 -0.89 8.71
CA PRO A 775 19.90 -0.82 7.54
C PRO A 775 19.47 -1.73 6.38
N GLU A 776 18.95 -2.91 6.66
CA GLU A 776 18.48 -3.89 5.67
C GLU A 776 17.27 -3.31 4.91
N ALA A 777 16.29 -2.79 5.65
CA ALA A 777 15.12 -2.13 5.07
C ALA A 777 15.50 -0.87 4.30
N THR A 778 16.46 -0.09 4.79
CA THR A 778 16.97 1.10 4.08
C THR A 778 17.59 0.73 2.74
N ARG A 779 18.43 -0.34 2.69
CA ARG A 779 19.01 -0.82 1.43
C ARG A 779 17.95 -1.29 0.44
N ASN A 780 16.95 -2.05 0.94
CA ASN A 780 15.83 -2.49 0.11
C ASN A 780 15.05 -1.27 -0.42
N LYS A 781 14.67 -0.34 0.45
CA LYS A 781 13.89 0.84 0.09
C LYS A 781 14.60 1.75 -0.92
N LEU A 782 15.92 1.95 -0.79
CA LEU A 782 16.71 2.73 -1.76
C LEU A 782 16.78 2.08 -3.15
N LYS A 783 16.59 0.76 -3.24
CA LYS A 783 16.54 0.03 -4.52
C LYS A 783 15.13 -0.05 -5.13
N THR A 784 14.08 0.10 -4.31
CA THR A 784 12.71 -0.25 -4.72
C THR A 784 11.72 0.90 -4.63
N ALA A 785 11.90 1.87 -3.73
CA ALA A 785 10.92 2.89 -3.45
C ALA A 785 11.08 4.13 -4.33
N VAL A 786 9.93 4.68 -4.77
CA VAL A 786 9.87 5.95 -5.51
C VAL A 786 9.96 7.18 -4.59
N HIS A 787 9.81 6.98 -3.27
CA HIS A 787 9.93 8.04 -2.28
C HIS A 787 11.36 8.15 -1.75
N SER A 788 11.91 9.36 -1.73
CA SER A 788 13.14 9.67 -1.00
C SER A 788 12.95 9.42 0.51
N PRO A 789 14.01 9.02 1.26
CA PRO A 789 13.92 8.89 2.71
C PRO A 789 13.48 10.20 3.39
N GLY A 790 12.71 10.11 4.48
CA GLY A 790 12.09 11.25 5.16
C GLY A 790 13.05 12.43 5.44
N LYS A 791 14.29 12.14 5.86
CA LYS A 791 15.34 13.16 6.02
C LYS A 791 15.53 13.99 4.75
N PHE A 792 15.58 13.37 3.59
CA PHE A 792 15.86 14.05 2.32
C PHE A 792 14.59 14.64 1.69
N ARG A 793 13.41 14.15 2.03
CA ARG A 793 12.14 14.85 1.72
C ARG A 793 12.12 16.21 2.42
N VAL A 794 12.62 16.32 3.65
CA VAL A 794 12.75 17.59 4.37
C VAL A 794 13.87 18.46 3.81
N ILE A 795 15.12 17.95 3.81
CA ILE A 795 16.30 18.74 3.40
C ILE A 795 16.19 19.17 1.94
N GLY A 796 15.88 18.25 1.03
CA GLY A 796 15.81 18.55 -0.40
C GLY A 796 14.74 19.59 -0.72
N THR A 797 13.56 19.45 -0.13
CA THR A 797 12.43 20.35 -0.35
C THR A 797 12.67 21.73 0.24
N LEU A 798 13.12 21.81 1.50
CA LEU A 798 13.30 23.09 2.19
C LEU A 798 14.50 23.88 1.67
N SER A 799 15.58 23.23 1.23
CA SER A 799 16.72 23.91 0.62
C SER A 799 16.33 24.66 -0.66
N ASN A 800 15.30 24.21 -1.37
CA ASN A 800 14.73 24.88 -2.53
C ASN A 800 13.74 26.00 -2.18
N SER A 801 13.23 26.05 -0.93
CA SER A 801 12.22 27.03 -0.52
C SER A 801 12.88 28.38 -0.18
N LYS A 802 12.47 29.44 -0.90
CA LYS A 802 12.84 30.83 -0.56
C LYS A 802 12.15 31.30 0.73
N ASP A 803 10.91 30.86 0.92
CA ASP A 803 10.09 31.24 2.07
C ASP A 803 10.67 30.65 3.37
N PHE A 804 11.13 29.39 3.34
CA PHE A 804 11.84 28.76 4.44
C PHE A 804 13.11 29.57 4.81
N ALA A 805 13.96 29.85 3.82
CA ALA A 805 15.20 30.60 4.03
C ALA A 805 14.96 31.97 4.65
N GLN A 806 13.87 32.65 4.25
CA GLN A 806 13.45 33.93 4.80
C GLN A 806 12.95 33.82 6.25
N VAL A 807 12.08 32.82 6.53
CA VAL A 807 11.48 32.62 7.85
C VAL A 807 12.50 32.24 8.92
N PHE A 808 13.53 31.48 8.55
CA PHE A 808 14.62 31.09 9.45
C PHE A 808 15.86 31.96 9.34
N ASN A 809 15.83 33.05 8.53
CA ASN A 809 16.95 34.00 8.29
C ASN A 809 18.23 33.28 7.85
N CYS A 810 18.12 32.25 7.00
CA CYS A 810 19.27 31.48 6.56
C CYS A 810 20.17 32.28 5.61
N PRO A 811 21.46 32.36 5.88
CA PRO A 811 22.40 33.12 5.02
C PRO A 811 22.44 32.48 3.62
N PRO A 812 22.52 33.30 2.54
CA PRO A 812 22.75 32.77 1.20
C PRO A 812 24.04 31.93 1.14
N GLY A 813 23.98 30.76 0.53
CA GLY A 813 25.08 29.80 0.43
C GLY A 813 25.17 28.80 1.59
N SER A 814 24.35 28.94 2.66
CA SER A 814 24.21 27.86 3.66
C SER A 814 23.58 26.61 3.05
N PRO A 815 23.80 25.41 3.62
CA PRO A 815 23.24 24.16 3.12
C PRO A 815 21.72 24.19 2.91
N MET A 816 20.99 24.84 3.80
CA MET A 816 19.53 24.99 3.69
C MET A 816 19.08 26.22 2.88
N ASN A 817 20.05 27.05 2.39
CA ASN A 817 19.79 28.19 1.50
C ASN A 817 20.85 28.27 0.37
N PRO A 818 20.98 27.23 -0.46
CA PRO A 818 21.94 27.24 -1.57
C PRO A 818 21.64 28.38 -2.55
N VAL A 819 22.66 28.86 -3.24
CA VAL A 819 22.54 29.93 -4.24
C VAL A 819 21.63 29.49 -5.40
N ASN A 820 21.87 28.29 -5.89
CA ASN A 820 21.02 27.67 -6.95
C ASN A 820 19.95 26.79 -6.31
N LYS A 821 18.69 27.06 -6.62
CA LYS A 821 17.53 26.36 -6.12
C LYS A 821 16.76 25.71 -7.28
N CYS A 822 16.39 24.44 -7.14
CA CYS A 822 15.54 23.76 -8.11
C CYS A 822 14.07 24.14 -7.92
N SER A 823 13.36 24.30 -9.03
CA SER A 823 11.91 24.58 -9.01
C SER A 823 11.29 24.18 -10.33
N VAL A 824 10.26 23.33 -10.27
CA VAL A 824 9.39 23.02 -11.42
C VAL A 824 8.19 23.97 -11.39
N TRP A 825 7.44 23.96 -10.30
CA TRP A 825 6.24 24.78 -10.08
C TRP A 825 6.50 25.95 -9.14
#